data_1b486c4c24c3dc517cf5c20469d2399d
#
_entry.id   1b486c4c24c3dc517cf5c20469d2399d
#
_cell.length_a   1.000
_cell.length_b   1.000
_cell.length_c   1.000
_cell.angle_alpha   90.00
_cell.angle_beta   90.00
_cell.angle_gamma   90.00
#
_symmetry.space_group_name_H-M   'P 1'
#
loop_
_entity.id
_entity.type
_entity.pdbx_description
1 polymer ?
#
loop_
_entity_poly.entity_id
_entity_poly.type
_entity_poly.pdbx_seq_one_letter_code
_entity_poly.pdbx_strand_id
1 'polypeptide(L)'
;MLFKKRLVTIICAYVTLLLLGTLLSCTTNSSSYRYQPWKVYGGGPDQSRYFDGSQITKENVNQLEVAWMFPSSDSVTYFFNPIIVDTIMYLMARNHSLVAVNTLTGKEIWIHTDLQGISRRGMNYWESKDKKDKRLLFALNNSLQAIDAVTGKSILTFGNNGYIDLREGLGRDPASIRRVQAMMPGVIFEDIVIVGSAPGENYFAPPGYVRAYHAVTGKLLWTFHTIPRPGEYGYETWPKDAYQYAGAANVWSEISIDEKRGIAFLPVGSPTYDFYGADREGSNLFGNCLVALDARTGKRLWHFQTVHHDLWDYDLASAPQLITVNHDGKTIDAVAVATKHGFVFVFDRVTGIPLFPIEEKPFPASEMPGEKSCPTQPIPARLPSFTDHEVTKETLNPYFSEEIKQQWYKRLDAARSGLYIPLSDQYETVVMPGALGGANYGNTASDPQKGMVYILTQEHASIYKLNKVLPPQGGLSSNELKKVNQLYSSTCQTCHGKNMIGGVGPSLINVGQRIFFDEFKSVIENGKGQMPGFNHMDEHTLAALYRFLGGVPSRINLGGRNNNAHKISGPVVASGGAPVKPDEKRTASMTDYPEEVPHPENRYTTDYGLEWPGLLGPPWSSVVAYDLNIGAIKWRKPVGEDSTFTKGDKNSGAPGGTLRKGMVVTSTGLVFATAKGGKVYALDADHGGILWETTLSHESNAQPAMFEIKGKQYLV
;
A
#
# COMPACT_ATOMS: atom_id res chain seq x y z
N MET A 1 -78.40 21.68 23.34
CA MET A 1 -77.91 20.73 22.28
C MET A 1 -76.80 21.29 21.43
N LEU A 2 -76.66 22.57 21.22
CA LEU A 2 -75.65 23.22 20.43
C LEU A 2 -74.21 23.21 21.09
N PHE A 3 -74.14 23.21 22.42
CA PHE A 3 -72.80 23.23 23.10
C PHE A 3 -72.05 21.88 23.01
N LYS A 4 -72.76 20.75 23.02
CA LYS A 4 -72.14 19.41 22.85
C LYS A 4 -71.62 19.17 21.43
N LYS A 5 -72.29 19.71 20.39
CA LYS A 5 -71.78 19.58 19.02
C LYS A 5 -70.51 20.38 18.75
N ARG A 6 -70.34 21.57 19.33
CA ARG A 6 -69.11 22.37 19.19
C ARG A 6 -67.92 21.75 19.95
N LEU A 7 -68.15 21.11 21.10
CA LEU A 7 -67.09 20.48 21.86
C LEU A 7 -66.54 19.24 21.15
N VAL A 8 -67.41 18.43 20.54
CA VAL A 8 -67.02 17.26 19.75
C VAL A 8 -66.28 17.65 18.49
N THR A 9 -66.67 18.72 17.80
CA THR A 9 -65.95 19.21 16.61
C THR A 9 -64.56 19.78 16.94
N ILE A 10 -64.42 20.44 18.08
CA ILE A 10 -63.08 20.95 18.53
C ILE A 10 -62.19 19.79 18.97
N ILE A 11 -62.68 18.78 19.66
CA ILE A 11 -61.93 17.61 20.06
C ILE A 11 -61.51 16.77 18.85
N CYS A 12 -62.39 16.55 17.86
CA CYS A 12 -62.01 15.89 16.62
C CYS A 12 -60.99 16.68 15.80
N ALA A 13 -61.08 18.03 15.76
CA ALA A 13 -60.04 18.86 15.09
C ALA A 13 -58.66 18.78 15.79
N TYR A 14 -58.61 18.75 17.13
CA TYR A 14 -57.40 18.57 17.91
C TYR A 14 -56.78 17.20 17.75
N VAL A 15 -57.60 16.14 17.74
CA VAL A 15 -57.14 14.77 17.53
C VAL A 15 -56.62 14.60 16.09
N THR A 16 -57.25 15.22 15.09
CA THR A 16 -56.80 15.16 13.70
C THR A 16 -55.48 15.98 13.53
N LEU A 17 -55.34 17.13 14.20
CA LEU A 17 -54.06 17.88 14.23
C LEU A 17 -52.93 17.14 14.95
N LEU A 18 -53.22 16.45 16.05
CA LEU A 18 -52.26 15.61 16.76
C LEU A 18 -51.85 14.37 15.92
N LEU A 19 -52.78 13.72 15.21
CA LEU A 19 -52.47 12.64 14.28
C LEU A 19 -51.71 13.09 13.04
N LEU A 20 -51.99 14.28 12.49
CA LEU A 20 -51.14 14.86 11.43
C LEU A 20 -49.76 15.29 11.94
N GLY A 21 -49.67 15.80 13.18
CA GLY A 21 -48.36 16.13 13.81
C GLY A 21 -47.47 14.93 14.07
N THR A 22 -48.07 13.77 14.41
CA THR A 22 -47.31 12.52 14.58
C THR A 22 -46.90 11.85 13.27
N LEU A 23 -47.64 12.09 12.17
CA LEU A 23 -47.26 11.64 10.84
C LEU A 23 -46.17 12.52 10.19
N LEU A 24 -46.01 13.75 10.63
CA LEU A 24 -44.92 14.64 10.19
C LEU A 24 -43.63 14.51 11.02
N SER A 25 -43.63 13.78 12.13
CA SER A 25 -42.46 13.56 13.00
C SER A 25 -41.66 12.29 12.70
N CYS A 26 -42.02 11.53 11.67
CA CYS A 26 -41.25 10.38 11.20
C CYS A 26 -40.59 10.57 9.84
N THR A 27 -40.26 11.80 9.45
CA THR A 27 -39.15 11.96 8.53
C THR A 27 -37.88 11.88 9.36
N THR A 28 -37.43 10.67 9.60
CA THR A 28 -35.99 10.44 9.86
C THR A 28 -35.26 11.17 8.75
N ASN A 29 -34.55 12.24 9.10
CA ASN A 29 -33.45 12.74 8.30
C ASN A 29 -32.40 11.63 8.23
N SER A 30 -32.67 10.57 7.48
CA SER A 30 -31.65 9.83 6.82
C SER A 30 -31.12 10.86 5.79
N SER A 31 -30.07 11.55 6.15
CA SER A 31 -29.19 12.14 5.15
C SER A 31 -28.77 10.97 4.29
N SER A 32 -29.53 10.72 3.20
CA SER A 32 -29.11 9.78 2.18
C SER A 32 -27.80 10.35 1.66
N TYR A 33 -26.69 9.82 2.18
CA TYR A 33 -25.40 9.93 1.54
C TYR A 33 -25.62 9.30 0.16
N ARG A 34 -25.97 10.11 -0.83
CA ARG A 34 -25.89 9.68 -2.22
C ARG A 34 -24.40 9.62 -2.51
N TYR A 35 -23.85 8.43 -2.52
CA TYR A 35 -22.51 8.17 -3.04
C TYR A 35 -22.46 8.68 -4.47
N GLN A 36 -21.88 9.84 -4.60
CA GLN A 36 -21.82 10.64 -5.82
C GLN A 36 -20.98 9.94 -6.88
N PRO A 37 -21.14 10.26 -8.15
CA PRO A 37 -20.29 9.74 -9.20
C PRO A 37 -18.83 9.86 -8.79
N TRP A 38 -18.06 8.84 -8.97
CA TRP A 38 -16.68 8.53 -8.58
C TRP A 38 -15.67 9.70 -8.71
N LYS A 39 -16.03 10.86 -8.12
CA LYS A 39 -15.22 12.09 -8.13
C LYS A 39 -13.99 12.01 -7.24
N VAL A 40 -13.97 11.06 -6.34
CA VAL A 40 -12.90 10.85 -5.36
C VAL A 40 -12.33 9.46 -5.57
N TYR A 41 -11.03 9.35 -5.40
CA TYR A 41 -10.35 8.06 -5.37
C TYR A 41 -11.03 7.13 -4.34
N GLY A 42 -11.32 5.89 -4.74
CA GLY A 42 -12.00 4.94 -3.87
C GLY A 42 -13.52 5.15 -3.72
N GLY A 43 -14.13 5.97 -4.59
CA GLY A 43 -15.58 6.20 -4.65
C GLY A 43 -16.06 7.35 -3.78
N GLY A 44 -15.40 7.63 -2.66
CA GLY A 44 -15.71 8.72 -1.74
C GLY A 44 -14.56 9.01 -0.78
N PRO A 45 -14.59 10.12 -0.04
CA PRO A 45 -13.58 10.43 0.96
C PRO A 45 -13.46 9.39 2.07
N ASP A 46 -14.52 8.62 2.30
CA ASP A 46 -14.62 7.50 3.24
C ASP A 46 -13.94 6.21 2.74
N GLN A 47 -13.47 6.19 1.48
CA GLN A 47 -12.80 5.07 0.83
C GLN A 47 -13.61 3.75 0.84
N SER A 48 -14.94 3.85 0.97
CA SER A 48 -15.82 2.67 1.08
C SER A 48 -15.88 1.82 -0.20
N ARG A 49 -15.54 2.41 -1.35
CA ARG A 49 -15.76 1.79 -2.67
C ARG A 49 -17.21 1.32 -2.86
N TYR A 50 -18.13 2.06 -2.26
CA TYR A 50 -19.55 1.81 -2.34
C TYR A 50 -20.19 2.67 -3.41
N PHE A 51 -21.08 2.05 -4.17
CA PHE A 51 -21.87 2.75 -5.20
C PHE A 51 -23.37 2.59 -4.93
N ASP A 52 -24.04 3.72 -4.72
CA ASP A 52 -25.48 3.77 -4.52
C ASP A 52 -26.21 3.92 -5.86
N GLY A 53 -26.51 2.79 -6.49
CA GLY A 53 -27.17 2.72 -7.80
C GLY A 53 -28.23 1.61 -7.81
N SER A 54 -29.16 1.69 -8.74
CA SER A 54 -30.33 0.79 -8.78
C SER A 54 -30.48 0.01 -10.09
N GLN A 55 -29.69 0.31 -11.13
CA GLN A 55 -29.89 -0.31 -12.44
C GLN A 55 -29.25 -1.69 -12.56
N ILE A 56 -27.99 -1.84 -12.10
CA ILE A 56 -27.31 -3.13 -12.11
C ILE A 56 -27.69 -3.86 -10.83
N THR A 57 -28.37 -5.00 -10.97
CA THR A 57 -28.91 -5.80 -9.86
C THR A 57 -28.44 -7.25 -9.95
N LYS A 58 -28.75 -8.06 -8.93
CA LYS A 58 -28.46 -9.49 -8.91
C LYS A 58 -29.11 -10.24 -10.08
N GLU A 59 -30.28 -9.77 -10.54
CA GLU A 59 -31.09 -10.42 -11.59
C GLU A 59 -30.56 -10.11 -13.01
N ASN A 60 -29.90 -8.97 -13.21
CA ASN A 60 -29.47 -8.52 -14.55
C ASN A 60 -27.97 -8.37 -14.75
N VAL A 61 -27.16 -8.63 -13.73
CA VAL A 61 -25.69 -8.49 -13.80
C VAL A 61 -25.06 -9.37 -14.90
N ASN A 62 -25.71 -10.47 -15.26
CA ASN A 62 -25.30 -11.35 -16.35
C ASN A 62 -25.51 -10.75 -17.75
N GLN A 63 -26.16 -9.59 -17.87
CA GLN A 63 -26.37 -8.85 -19.12
C GLN A 63 -25.33 -7.75 -19.34
N LEU A 64 -24.28 -7.68 -18.49
CA LEU A 64 -23.20 -6.72 -18.67
C LEU A 64 -22.43 -6.99 -19.97
N GLU A 65 -22.22 -5.92 -20.74
CA GLU A 65 -21.48 -5.93 -21.99
C GLU A 65 -20.46 -4.81 -22.03
N VAL A 66 -19.43 -4.96 -22.86
CA VAL A 66 -18.39 -3.93 -23.05
C VAL A 66 -18.96 -2.75 -23.83
N ALA A 67 -19.07 -1.58 -23.19
CA ALA A 67 -19.54 -0.37 -23.83
C ALA A 67 -18.47 0.25 -24.75
N TRP A 68 -17.23 0.30 -24.31
CA TRP A 68 -16.07 0.76 -25.07
C TRP A 68 -14.76 0.38 -24.37
N MET A 69 -13.65 0.47 -25.09
CA MET A 69 -12.30 0.26 -24.57
C MET A 69 -11.42 1.45 -24.95
N PHE A 70 -10.57 1.88 -24.02
CA PHE A 70 -9.55 2.91 -24.27
C PHE A 70 -8.16 2.25 -24.34
N PRO A 71 -7.49 2.26 -25.52
CA PRO A 71 -6.16 1.65 -25.64
C PRO A 71 -5.11 2.55 -25.03
N SER A 72 -4.31 2.01 -24.07
CA SER A 72 -3.19 2.76 -23.50
C SER A 72 -2.00 2.84 -24.43
N SER A 73 -1.82 1.85 -25.32
CA SER A 73 -0.74 1.76 -26.32
C SER A 73 0.67 1.78 -25.74
N ASP A 74 0.83 1.31 -24.48
CA ASP A 74 2.13 1.23 -23.78
C ASP A 74 2.26 -0.06 -22.96
N SER A 75 3.45 -0.30 -22.39
CA SER A 75 3.74 -1.43 -21.52
C SER A 75 3.77 -1.05 -20.03
N VAL A 76 3.31 0.14 -19.66
CA VAL A 76 3.30 0.62 -18.29
C VAL A 76 2.16 -0.02 -17.51
N THR A 77 2.48 -0.63 -16.39
CA THR A 77 1.46 -1.14 -15.47
C THR A 77 0.97 -0.02 -14.57
N TYR A 78 -0.31 0.27 -14.62
CA TYR A 78 -0.99 1.26 -13.79
C TYR A 78 -1.79 0.58 -12.68
N PHE A 79 -1.92 1.27 -11.55
CA PHE A 79 -2.63 0.80 -10.34
C PHE A 79 -3.68 1.81 -9.86
N PHE A 80 -4.06 2.74 -10.72
CA PHE A 80 -4.95 3.84 -10.37
C PHE A 80 -6.40 3.41 -10.23
N ASN A 81 -7.17 4.28 -9.60
CA ASN A 81 -8.63 4.29 -9.66
C ASN A 81 -9.05 5.51 -10.50
N PRO A 82 -9.87 5.36 -11.54
CA PRO A 82 -10.28 6.49 -12.38
C PRO A 82 -11.12 7.50 -11.59
N ILE A 83 -11.04 8.76 -11.97
CA ILE A 83 -11.88 9.82 -11.43
C ILE A 83 -12.92 10.19 -12.48
N ILE A 84 -14.20 10.21 -12.10
CA ILE A 84 -15.30 10.52 -13.00
C ILE A 84 -16.03 11.76 -12.50
N VAL A 85 -16.01 12.82 -13.31
CA VAL A 85 -16.67 14.10 -13.02
C VAL A 85 -17.60 14.46 -14.17
N ASP A 86 -18.88 14.48 -13.91
CA ASP A 86 -19.91 14.72 -14.93
C ASP A 86 -19.76 13.71 -16.09
N THR A 87 -19.37 14.17 -17.28
CA THR A 87 -19.16 13.34 -18.48
C THR A 87 -17.69 13.13 -18.82
N ILE A 88 -16.79 13.43 -17.91
CA ILE A 88 -15.34 13.31 -18.11
C ILE A 88 -14.79 12.24 -17.17
N MET A 89 -14.00 11.35 -17.70
CA MET A 89 -13.20 10.41 -16.93
C MET A 89 -11.72 10.79 -17.05
N TYR A 90 -11.05 10.90 -15.92
CA TYR A 90 -9.61 11.14 -15.84
C TYR A 90 -8.90 9.84 -15.52
N LEU A 91 -7.92 9.50 -16.33
CA LEU A 91 -7.18 8.24 -16.24
C LEU A 91 -5.70 8.44 -16.57
N MET A 92 -4.91 7.41 -16.30
CA MET A 92 -3.49 7.35 -16.64
C MET A 92 -3.30 6.40 -17.81
N ALA A 93 -2.57 6.83 -18.83
CA ALA A 93 -2.27 6.01 -20.01
C ALA A 93 -1.07 6.58 -20.79
N ARG A 94 -0.70 5.94 -21.89
CA ARG A 94 0.24 6.45 -22.89
C ARG A 94 1.54 7.00 -22.32
N ASN A 95 2.36 6.10 -21.78
CA ASN A 95 3.70 6.41 -21.28
C ASN A 95 3.73 7.51 -20.22
N HIS A 96 3.03 7.27 -19.10
CA HIS A 96 3.02 8.20 -17.97
C HIS A 96 2.33 9.54 -18.28
N SER A 97 1.20 9.51 -18.94
CA SER A 97 0.38 10.70 -19.20
C SER A 97 -0.90 10.68 -18.38
N LEU A 98 -1.45 11.86 -18.11
CA LEU A 98 -2.83 12.02 -17.66
C LEU A 98 -3.72 12.29 -18.87
N VAL A 99 -4.86 11.62 -18.92
CA VAL A 99 -5.77 11.69 -20.06
C VAL A 99 -7.19 11.96 -19.55
N ALA A 100 -7.88 12.89 -20.18
CA ALA A 100 -9.31 13.06 -20.02
C ALA A 100 -10.04 12.46 -21.22
N VAL A 101 -11.03 11.63 -20.93
CA VAL A 101 -11.87 11.02 -21.94
C VAL A 101 -13.35 11.28 -21.68
N ASN A 102 -14.14 11.32 -22.73
CA ASN A 102 -15.59 11.33 -22.60
C ASN A 102 -16.09 9.98 -22.11
N THR A 103 -16.79 9.94 -21.00
CA THR A 103 -17.25 8.71 -20.32
C THR A 103 -18.21 7.86 -21.16
N LEU A 104 -18.97 8.46 -22.07
CA LEU A 104 -19.94 7.73 -22.90
C LEU A 104 -19.31 7.12 -24.16
N THR A 105 -18.23 7.71 -24.66
CA THR A 105 -17.68 7.34 -25.97
C THR A 105 -16.24 6.85 -25.92
N GLY A 106 -15.53 7.00 -24.80
CA GLY A 106 -14.10 6.74 -24.70
C GLY A 106 -13.21 7.69 -25.50
N LYS A 107 -13.78 8.73 -26.15
CA LYS A 107 -13.00 9.68 -26.96
C LYS A 107 -12.16 10.58 -26.07
N GLU A 108 -10.88 10.71 -26.44
CA GLU A 108 -9.94 11.64 -25.79
C GLU A 108 -10.41 13.10 -25.93
N ILE A 109 -10.35 13.84 -24.83
CA ILE A 109 -10.65 15.28 -24.76
C ILE A 109 -9.33 16.03 -24.75
N TRP A 110 -8.40 15.64 -23.86
CA TRP A 110 -7.05 16.16 -23.80
C TRP A 110 -6.11 15.13 -23.21
N ILE A 111 -4.83 15.31 -23.44
CA ILE A 111 -3.73 14.54 -22.85
C ILE A 111 -2.65 15.49 -22.33
N HIS A 112 -2.15 15.21 -21.12
CA HIS A 112 -1.00 15.88 -20.50
C HIS A 112 0.14 14.87 -20.43
N THR A 113 1.18 15.06 -21.26
CA THR A 113 2.27 14.12 -21.50
C THR A 113 3.49 14.38 -20.62
N ASP A 114 4.52 13.54 -20.77
CA ASP A 114 5.87 13.71 -20.21
C ASP A 114 5.96 13.69 -18.68
N LEU A 115 5.08 12.95 -18.03
CA LEU A 115 5.02 12.81 -16.58
C LEU A 115 5.87 11.62 -16.09
N GLN A 116 7.11 11.50 -16.55
CA GLN A 116 8.01 10.45 -16.09
C GLN A 116 8.21 10.51 -14.57
N GLY A 117 7.89 9.39 -13.88
CA GLY A 117 7.92 9.32 -12.42
C GLY A 117 6.61 9.71 -11.75
N ILE A 118 5.50 9.90 -12.50
CA ILE A 118 4.18 10.08 -11.89
C ILE A 118 3.82 8.88 -11.02
N SER A 119 3.18 9.12 -9.89
CA SER A 119 2.62 8.05 -9.08
C SER A 119 1.58 7.28 -9.88
N ARG A 120 1.77 5.96 -10.00
CA ARG A 120 0.88 5.09 -10.80
C ARG A 120 -0.44 4.77 -10.09
N ARG A 121 -0.66 5.30 -8.87
CA ARG A 121 -1.85 4.99 -8.06
C ARG A 121 -2.97 6.00 -8.21
N GLY A 122 -2.79 7.09 -8.96
CA GLY A 122 -3.87 7.99 -9.32
C GLY A 122 -3.65 9.46 -8.97
N MET A 123 -4.75 10.18 -8.94
CA MET A 123 -4.84 11.62 -8.76
C MET A 123 -6.04 11.97 -7.90
N ASN A 124 -6.10 13.21 -7.41
CA ASN A 124 -7.28 13.79 -6.78
C ASN A 124 -7.92 14.84 -7.69
N TYR A 125 -9.23 14.96 -7.59
CA TYR A 125 -9.99 16.05 -8.19
C TYR A 125 -10.45 17.01 -7.10
N TRP A 126 -10.25 18.31 -7.31
CA TRP A 126 -10.78 19.39 -6.48
C TRP A 126 -11.51 20.40 -7.34
N GLU A 127 -12.60 20.97 -6.83
CA GLU A 127 -13.31 22.08 -7.47
C GLU A 127 -13.67 23.16 -6.45
N SER A 128 -13.62 24.42 -6.87
CA SER A 128 -14.08 25.55 -6.07
C SER A 128 -15.60 25.49 -5.86
N LYS A 129 -16.10 26.15 -4.80
CA LYS A 129 -17.54 26.18 -4.48
C LYS A 129 -18.40 26.74 -5.63
N ASP A 130 -17.89 27.68 -6.41
CA ASP A 130 -18.55 28.23 -7.60
C ASP A 130 -18.29 27.38 -8.87
N LYS A 131 -17.55 26.27 -8.76
CA LYS A 131 -17.20 25.31 -9.83
C LYS A 131 -16.45 25.90 -11.02
N LYS A 132 -15.84 27.08 -10.87
CA LYS A 132 -15.06 27.71 -11.95
C LYS A 132 -13.61 27.24 -11.97
N ASP A 133 -13.00 27.00 -10.82
CA ASP A 133 -11.66 26.44 -10.69
C ASP A 133 -11.80 24.93 -10.44
N LYS A 134 -11.28 24.12 -11.37
CA LYS A 134 -11.31 22.65 -11.32
C LYS A 134 -9.90 22.13 -11.53
N ARG A 135 -9.41 21.32 -10.62
CA ARG A 135 -8.01 20.86 -10.59
C ARG A 135 -7.87 19.36 -10.47
N LEU A 136 -6.83 18.83 -11.11
CA LEU A 136 -6.28 17.52 -10.79
C LEU A 136 -4.97 17.73 -10.03
N LEU A 137 -4.86 17.10 -8.86
CA LEU A 137 -3.64 17.09 -8.05
C LEU A 137 -3.05 15.70 -8.09
N PHE A 138 -1.75 15.59 -8.35
CA PHE A 138 -1.05 14.32 -8.47
C PHE A 138 0.41 14.44 -8.04
N ALA A 139 1.01 13.31 -7.68
CA ALA A 139 2.41 13.25 -7.31
C ALA A 139 3.28 12.89 -8.52
N LEU A 140 4.31 13.69 -8.75
CA LEU A 140 5.34 13.45 -9.77
C LEU A 140 6.72 13.46 -9.10
N ASN A 141 7.40 12.32 -9.08
CA ASN A 141 8.67 12.17 -8.35
C ASN A 141 8.51 12.63 -6.88
N ASN A 142 9.32 13.57 -6.42
CA ASN A 142 9.26 14.13 -5.07
C ASN A 142 8.38 15.38 -4.97
N SER A 143 7.48 15.60 -5.92
CA SER A 143 6.63 16.80 -5.95
C SER A 143 5.15 16.48 -5.97
N LEU A 144 4.34 17.41 -5.46
CA LEU A 144 2.90 17.48 -5.67
C LEU A 144 2.63 18.58 -6.69
N GLN A 145 1.83 18.26 -7.73
CA GLN A 145 1.52 19.18 -8.82
C GLN A 145 0.02 19.34 -9.01
N ALA A 146 -0.39 20.42 -9.69
CA ALA A 146 -1.76 20.69 -10.05
C ALA A 146 -1.88 21.09 -11.51
N ILE A 147 -2.91 20.54 -12.20
CA ILE A 147 -3.30 20.93 -13.55
C ILE A 147 -4.77 21.35 -13.56
N ASP A 148 -5.13 22.20 -14.50
CA ASP A 148 -6.53 22.53 -14.79
C ASP A 148 -7.24 21.31 -15.35
N ALA A 149 -8.29 20.85 -14.70
CA ALA A 149 -8.99 19.64 -15.06
C ALA A 149 -9.77 19.74 -16.39
N VAL A 150 -10.11 20.96 -16.82
CA VAL A 150 -10.86 21.19 -18.06
C VAL A 150 -9.94 21.16 -19.28
N THR A 151 -8.74 21.74 -19.13
CA THR A 151 -7.82 21.96 -20.26
C THR A 151 -6.57 21.05 -20.24
N GLY A 152 -6.29 20.40 -19.13
CA GLY A 152 -5.07 19.61 -18.92
C GLY A 152 -3.79 20.44 -18.76
N LYS A 153 -3.88 21.77 -18.62
CA LYS A 153 -2.71 22.66 -18.53
C LYS A 153 -2.20 22.79 -17.10
N SER A 154 -0.88 22.86 -16.93
CA SER A 154 -0.25 23.10 -15.62
C SER A 154 -0.69 24.44 -15.02
N ILE A 155 -0.95 24.45 -13.70
CA ILE A 155 -1.30 25.62 -12.90
C ILE A 155 -0.04 26.15 -12.25
N LEU A 156 0.64 27.10 -12.89
CA LEU A 156 1.94 27.61 -12.43
C LEU A 156 1.86 28.43 -11.12
N THR A 157 0.68 28.84 -10.71
CA THR A 157 0.43 29.53 -9.42
C THR A 157 0.32 28.61 -8.23
N PHE A 158 0.31 27.28 -8.46
CA PHE A 158 0.31 26.28 -7.39
C PHE A 158 1.72 26.05 -6.88
N GLY A 159 1.94 26.26 -5.57
CA GLY A 159 3.25 26.13 -4.96
C GLY A 159 4.29 27.08 -5.57
N ASN A 160 5.46 26.56 -5.89
CA ASN A 160 6.52 27.28 -6.58
C ASN A 160 6.56 26.82 -8.05
N ASN A 161 6.17 27.69 -8.97
CA ASN A 161 6.13 27.39 -10.42
C ASN A 161 5.36 26.11 -10.78
N GLY A 162 4.21 25.86 -10.12
CA GLY A 162 3.31 24.75 -10.42
C GLY A 162 3.55 23.49 -9.61
N TYR A 163 4.47 23.47 -8.63
CA TYR A 163 4.72 22.31 -7.80
C TYR A 163 5.12 22.64 -6.36
N ILE A 164 4.98 21.66 -5.49
CA ILE A 164 5.46 21.65 -4.10
C ILE A 164 6.54 20.59 -4.01
N ASP A 165 7.72 20.92 -3.50
CA ASP A 165 8.76 19.93 -3.20
C ASP A 165 8.44 19.22 -1.87
N LEU A 166 8.15 17.94 -1.95
CA LEU A 166 7.80 17.13 -0.77
C LEU A 166 9.03 16.77 0.10
N ARG A 167 10.24 17.12 -0.29
CA ARG A 167 11.44 16.94 0.52
C ARG A 167 11.62 18.04 1.56
N GLU A 168 10.97 19.17 1.35
CA GLU A 168 11.01 20.29 2.30
C GLU A 168 10.25 19.97 3.59
N GLY A 169 10.70 20.53 4.71
CA GLY A 169 10.03 20.42 6.02
C GLY A 169 10.19 19.08 6.74
N LEU A 170 11.03 18.16 6.25
CA LEU A 170 11.25 16.86 6.88
C LEU A 170 12.32 16.87 7.98
N GLY A 171 12.94 18.02 8.26
CA GLY A 171 14.00 18.13 9.28
C GLY A 171 15.36 17.65 8.81
N ARG A 172 15.51 17.39 7.52
CA ARG A 172 16.76 17.00 6.85
C ARG A 172 16.99 17.90 5.63
N ASP A 173 18.23 18.02 5.17
CA ASP A 173 18.55 18.73 3.94
C ASP A 173 17.78 18.10 2.75
N PRO A 174 16.90 18.84 2.06
CA PRO A 174 16.16 18.32 0.91
C PRO A 174 17.05 17.73 -0.17
N ALA A 175 18.27 18.24 -0.35
CA ALA A 175 19.24 17.72 -1.30
C ALA A 175 19.75 16.31 -0.92
N SER A 176 19.74 15.95 0.36
CA SER A 176 20.11 14.63 0.84
C SER A 176 18.99 13.58 0.65
N ILE A 177 17.77 14.03 0.44
CA ILE A 177 16.60 13.15 0.34
C ILE A 177 16.43 12.68 -1.11
N ARG A 178 16.64 11.40 -1.34
CA ARG A 178 16.50 10.80 -2.66
C ARG A 178 15.03 10.61 -3.06
N ARG A 179 14.20 10.14 -2.14
CA ARG A 179 12.81 9.80 -2.42
C ARG A 179 11.89 10.11 -1.23
N VAL A 180 10.76 10.74 -1.55
CA VAL A 180 9.66 11.01 -0.61
C VAL A 180 8.32 11.13 -1.36
N GLN A 181 8.17 10.38 -2.44
CA GLN A 181 7.00 10.46 -3.30
C GLN A 181 5.71 10.11 -2.54
N ALA A 182 4.65 10.88 -2.75
CA ALA A 182 3.32 10.48 -2.36
C ALA A 182 2.83 9.35 -3.30
N MET A 183 2.83 8.12 -2.80
CA MET A 183 2.41 6.95 -3.59
C MET A 183 0.92 6.98 -3.90
N MET A 184 0.09 7.29 -2.90
CA MET A 184 -1.34 7.56 -3.08
C MET A 184 -1.55 9.04 -3.35
N PRO A 185 -2.62 9.42 -4.05
CA PRO A 185 -2.88 10.83 -4.34
C PRO A 185 -3.19 11.65 -3.07
N GLY A 186 -3.34 11.01 -1.90
CA GLY A 186 -3.83 11.61 -0.68
C GLY A 186 -5.35 11.70 -0.67
N VAL A 187 -5.90 12.60 0.13
CA VAL A 187 -7.35 12.83 0.21
C VAL A 187 -7.64 14.32 0.30
N ILE A 188 -8.77 14.75 -0.24
CA ILE A 188 -9.21 16.16 -0.17
C ILE A 188 -10.32 16.30 0.86
N PHE A 189 -10.17 17.31 1.71
CA PHE A 189 -11.18 17.76 2.65
C PHE A 189 -11.33 19.27 2.54
N GLU A 190 -12.48 19.78 2.09
CA GLU A 190 -12.68 21.21 1.78
C GLU A 190 -11.61 21.70 0.78
N ASP A 191 -10.84 22.73 1.16
CA ASP A 191 -9.72 23.25 0.35
C ASP A 191 -8.35 22.72 0.80
N ILE A 192 -8.32 21.57 1.47
CA ILE A 192 -7.13 20.95 2.05
C ILE A 192 -6.84 19.63 1.32
N VAL A 193 -5.63 19.44 0.83
CA VAL A 193 -5.13 18.14 0.37
C VAL A 193 -4.19 17.56 1.43
N ILE A 194 -4.56 16.40 1.99
CA ILE A 194 -3.78 15.68 2.99
C ILE A 194 -3.04 14.56 2.28
N VAL A 195 -1.72 14.55 2.39
CA VAL A 195 -0.86 13.58 1.71
C VAL A 195 0.07 12.88 2.68
N GLY A 196 0.19 11.57 2.49
CA GLY A 196 1.28 10.77 3.03
C GLY A 196 2.43 10.65 2.03
N SER A 197 3.37 9.74 2.29
CA SER A 197 4.53 9.52 1.44
C SER A 197 5.05 8.09 1.52
N ALA A 198 5.94 7.73 0.60
CA ALA A 198 6.75 6.51 0.64
C ALA A 198 8.23 6.90 0.54
N PRO A 199 8.88 7.14 1.68
CA PRO A 199 10.25 7.65 1.73
C PRO A 199 11.32 6.59 1.42
N GLY A 200 10.95 5.31 1.45
CA GLY A 200 11.84 4.17 1.30
C GLY A 200 11.90 3.33 2.56
N GLU A 201 12.58 2.19 2.47
CA GLU A 201 12.54 1.11 3.47
C GLU A 201 13.94 0.74 3.99
N ASN A 202 14.91 1.65 3.78
CA ASN A 202 16.30 1.45 4.22
C ASN A 202 16.58 2.20 5.52
N TYR A 203 17.67 1.83 6.18
CA TYR A 203 18.25 2.64 7.23
C TYR A 203 18.41 4.09 6.78
N PHE A 204 18.19 5.03 7.69
CA PHE A 204 18.24 6.46 7.42
C PHE A 204 17.26 6.95 6.34
N ALA A 205 16.18 6.21 6.04
CA ALA A 205 15.09 6.72 5.23
C ALA A 205 14.53 8.02 5.83
N PRO A 206 14.02 8.97 5.02
CA PRO A 206 13.36 10.17 5.56
C PRO A 206 12.12 9.81 6.39
N PRO A 207 11.72 10.64 7.37
CA PRO A 207 10.49 10.43 8.11
C PRO A 207 9.28 10.57 7.20
N GLY A 208 8.26 9.73 7.44
CA GLY A 208 7.04 9.65 6.65
C GLY A 208 5.94 10.61 7.10
N TYR A 209 6.29 11.81 7.53
CA TYR A 209 5.33 12.80 8.04
C TYR A 209 4.14 13.01 7.12
N VAL A 210 2.94 13.10 7.70
CA VAL A 210 1.73 13.45 6.95
C VAL A 210 1.56 14.95 6.94
N ARG A 211 1.30 15.51 5.75
CA ARG A 211 1.25 16.96 5.55
C ARG A 211 -0.01 17.37 4.81
N ALA A 212 -0.53 18.52 5.18
CA ALA A 212 -1.66 19.12 4.51
C ALA A 212 -1.28 20.42 3.82
N TYR A 213 -1.78 20.58 2.62
CA TYR A 213 -1.54 21.73 1.78
C TYR A 213 -2.86 22.35 1.32
N HIS A 214 -2.89 23.65 1.12
CA HIS A 214 -4.04 24.32 0.53
C HIS A 214 -4.16 23.96 -0.95
N ALA A 215 -5.28 23.41 -1.38
CA ALA A 215 -5.48 22.87 -2.73
C ALA A 215 -5.32 23.91 -3.86
N VAL A 216 -5.55 25.21 -3.56
CA VAL A 216 -5.42 26.29 -4.55
C VAL A 216 -4.00 26.83 -4.60
N THR A 217 -3.38 27.11 -3.45
CA THR A 217 -2.11 27.82 -3.37
C THR A 217 -0.90 26.93 -3.19
N GLY A 218 -1.08 25.67 -2.78
CA GLY A 218 0.01 24.79 -2.41
C GLY A 218 0.70 25.14 -1.08
N LYS A 219 0.18 26.09 -0.31
CA LYS A 219 0.76 26.48 0.98
C LYS A 219 0.62 25.34 1.98
N LEU A 220 1.71 24.99 2.68
CA LEU A 220 1.68 24.06 3.81
C LEU A 220 0.80 24.64 4.94
N LEU A 221 -0.18 23.86 5.39
CA LEU A 221 -1.10 24.23 6.45
C LEU A 221 -0.69 23.62 7.79
N TRP A 222 -0.40 22.33 7.81
CA TRP A 222 0.06 21.62 8.99
C TRP A 222 0.89 20.37 8.63
N THR A 223 1.66 19.91 9.60
CA THR A 223 2.42 18.65 9.55
C THR A 223 2.10 17.83 10.79
N PHE A 224 1.78 16.57 10.61
CA PHE A 224 1.73 15.57 11.67
C PHE A 224 3.02 14.75 11.66
N HIS A 225 3.79 14.82 12.75
CA HIS A 225 5.02 14.08 12.90
C HIS A 225 4.72 12.64 13.31
N THR A 226 4.84 11.71 12.39
CA THR A 226 4.64 10.27 12.63
C THR A 226 5.78 9.66 13.46
N ILE A 227 6.94 10.31 13.49
CA ILE A 227 8.03 10.11 14.43
C ILE A 227 8.08 11.38 15.27
N PRO A 228 7.61 11.34 16.53
CA PRO A 228 7.46 12.52 17.37
C PRO A 228 8.78 13.21 17.68
N ARG A 229 8.73 14.54 17.77
CA ARG A 229 9.85 15.39 18.16
C ARG A 229 9.82 15.68 19.67
N PRO A 230 10.89 16.24 20.26
CA PRO A 230 10.93 16.60 21.66
C PRO A 230 9.73 17.46 22.09
N GLY A 231 9.02 17.03 23.13
CA GLY A 231 7.81 17.68 23.64
C GLY A 231 6.50 17.25 22.98
N GLU A 232 6.53 16.44 21.92
CA GLU A 232 5.34 15.85 21.33
C GLU A 232 4.98 14.52 22.00
N TYR A 233 3.70 14.19 21.99
CA TYR A 233 3.19 12.91 22.51
C TYR A 233 3.78 11.73 21.74
N GLY A 234 4.27 10.72 22.46
CA GLY A 234 4.88 9.52 21.90
C GLY A 234 6.39 9.62 21.70
N TYR A 235 7.01 10.79 21.98
CA TYR A 235 8.48 10.94 21.91
C TYR A 235 9.21 9.93 22.80
N GLU A 236 8.66 9.66 23.97
CA GLU A 236 9.19 8.71 24.96
C GLU A 236 9.16 7.24 24.50
N THR A 237 8.45 6.93 23.41
CA THR A 237 8.38 5.59 22.84
C THR A 237 9.51 5.29 21.84
N TRP A 238 10.43 6.22 21.69
CA TRP A 238 11.60 6.15 20.85
C TRP A 238 12.87 6.43 21.63
N PRO A 239 14.04 5.99 21.16
CA PRO A 239 15.29 6.50 21.69
C PRO A 239 15.37 8.01 21.59
N LYS A 240 16.09 8.63 22.53
CA LYS A 240 16.36 10.05 22.46
C LYS A 240 16.93 10.43 21.08
N ASP A 241 16.41 11.48 20.50
CA ASP A 241 16.83 12.03 19.21
C ASP A 241 16.59 11.12 17.98
N ALA A 242 15.82 10.02 18.12
CA ALA A 242 15.49 9.12 17.01
C ALA A 242 14.84 9.84 15.81
N TYR A 243 14.10 10.93 16.02
CA TYR A 243 13.52 11.76 14.97
C TYR A 243 14.56 12.33 13.97
N GLN A 244 15.84 12.35 14.34
CA GLN A 244 16.91 12.82 13.47
C GLN A 244 17.36 11.74 12.48
N TYR A 245 17.26 10.46 12.83
CA TYR A 245 17.79 9.37 12.01
C TYR A 245 16.75 8.30 11.64
N ALA A 246 15.75 8.04 12.48
CA ALA A 246 14.69 7.09 12.14
C ALA A 246 13.86 7.59 10.96
N GLY A 247 13.29 6.65 10.21
CA GLY A 247 12.55 6.96 9.00
C GLY A 247 11.28 6.17 8.84
N ALA A 248 10.64 6.35 7.70
CA ALA A 248 9.33 5.82 7.38
C ALA A 248 8.27 6.13 8.46
N ALA A 249 7.61 5.16 9.07
CA ALA A 249 6.37 5.39 9.81
C ALA A 249 5.41 6.25 8.97
N ASN A 250 5.20 5.85 7.75
CA ASN A 250 4.60 6.67 6.70
C ASN A 250 3.21 6.18 6.32
N VAL A 251 2.42 7.07 5.73
CA VAL A 251 1.13 6.71 5.13
C VAL A 251 1.32 6.59 3.62
N TRP A 252 1.37 5.37 3.12
CA TRP A 252 1.54 5.05 1.70
C TRP A 252 0.32 4.41 1.06
N SER A 253 -0.71 4.17 1.86
CA SER A 253 -2.03 3.69 1.44
C SER A 253 -3.09 4.78 1.57
N GLU A 254 -4.36 4.42 1.46
CA GLU A 254 -5.48 5.36 1.41
C GLU A 254 -5.78 5.97 2.78
N ILE A 255 -5.98 7.29 2.82
CA ILE A 255 -6.50 8.05 3.96
C ILE A 255 -8.01 8.17 3.80
N SER A 256 -8.78 7.93 4.87
CA SER A 256 -10.23 8.09 4.87
C SER A 256 -10.65 9.34 5.65
N ILE A 257 -11.70 10.03 5.20
CA ILE A 257 -12.23 11.25 5.85
C ILE A 257 -13.68 11.04 6.25
N ASP A 258 -13.98 11.28 7.52
CA ASP A 258 -15.34 11.59 7.97
C ASP A 258 -15.63 13.09 7.70
N GLU A 259 -16.18 13.38 6.53
CA GLU A 259 -16.46 14.78 6.12
C GLU A 259 -17.39 15.49 7.09
N LYS A 260 -18.35 14.78 7.68
CA LYS A 260 -19.32 15.36 8.61
C LYS A 260 -18.66 15.92 9.86
N ARG A 261 -17.62 15.23 10.35
CA ARG A 261 -16.91 15.60 11.58
C ARG A 261 -15.56 16.26 11.33
N GLY A 262 -15.06 16.19 10.11
CA GLY A 262 -13.72 16.69 9.76
C GLY A 262 -12.62 15.83 10.38
N ILE A 263 -12.78 14.50 10.44
CA ILE A 263 -11.80 13.58 11.01
C ILE A 263 -11.10 12.81 9.89
N ALA A 264 -9.78 12.90 9.83
CA ALA A 264 -8.94 12.10 8.94
C ALA A 264 -8.42 10.87 9.68
N PHE A 265 -8.55 9.69 9.06
CA PHE A 265 -8.04 8.42 9.56
C PHE A 265 -6.85 7.97 8.74
N LEU A 266 -5.69 7.91 9.39
CA LEU A 266 -4.40 7.65 8.78
C LEU A 266 -3.94 6.24 9.13
N PRO A 267 -3.79 5.33 8.16
CA PRO A 267 -3.17 4.04 8.38
C PRO A 267 -1.65 4.19 8.24
N VAL A 268 -0.97 4.37 9.37
CA VAL A 268 0.48 4.57 9.42
C VAL A 268 1.20 3.23 9.34
N GLY A 269 2.19 3.14 8.46
CA GLY A 269 3.01 1.95 8.27
C GLY A 269 4.19 1.84 9.22
N SER A 270 5.04 0.88 8.93
CA SER A 270 6.18 0.51 9.76
C SER A 270 7.28 1.58 9.76
N PRO A 271 8.03 1.73 10.86
CA PRO A 271 9.25 2.50 10.86
C PRO A 271 10.41 1.69 10.27
N THR A 272 11.35 2.32 9.58
CA THR A 272 12.56 1.67 9.09
C THR A 272 13.62 1.50 10.20
N TYR A 273 14.48 0.52 10.16
CA TYR A 273 14.48 -0.58 9.18
C TYR A 273 13.42 -1.62 9.57
N ASP A 274 12.64 -2.12 8.63
CA ASP A 274 11.40 -2.87 8.88
C ASP A 274 11.60 -4.23 9.56
N PHE A 275 12.81 -4.81 9.47
CA PHE A 275 13.11 -6.17 9.90
C PHE A 275 14.13 -6.28 11.03
N TYR A 276 14.66 -5.16 11.52
CA TYR A 276 15.59 -5.08 12.65
C TYR A 276 15.57 -3.67 13.23
N GLY A 277 15.29 -3.54 14.53
CA GLY A 277 14.96 -2.29 15.18
C GLY A 277 15.87 -1.89 16.33
N ALA A 278 17.12 -2.38 16.37
CA ALA A 278 18.04 -2.07 17.48
C ALA A 278 18.38 -0.56 17.62
N ASP A 279 18.19 0.23 16.56
CA ASP A 279 18.37 1.70 16.56
C ASP A 279 17.09 2.48 16.92
N ARG A 280 15.98 1.76 17.13
CA ARG A 280 14.67 2.35 17.44
C ARG A 280 13.97 1.67 18.61
N GLU A 281 14.71 1.35 19.68
CA GLU A 281 14.16 0.74 20.90
C GLU A 281 12.90 1.47 21.37
N GLY A 282 11.90 0.73 21.84
CA GLY A 282 10.61 1.23 22.32
C GLY A 282 9.47 0.80 21.39
N SER A 283 8.24 1.20 21.71
CA SER A 283 7.05 0.82 20.91
C SER A 283 6.91 1.56 19.59
N ASN A 284 7.64 2.65 19.39
CA ASN A 284 7.75 3.44 18.13
C ASN A 284 6.44 4.09 17.66
N LEU A 285 5.73 4.81 18.54
CA LEU A 285 4.58 5.62 18.10
C LEU A 285 5.03 6.72 17.11
N PHE A 286 4.36 6.92 15.97
CA PHE A 286 3.07 6.34 15.53
C PHE A 286 3.25 5.27 14.44
N GLY A 287 4.36 4.56 14.40
CA GLY A 287 4.47 3.39 13.51
C GLY A 287 3.35 2.38 13.79
N ASN A 288 2.82 1.77 12.73
CA ASN A 288 1.75 0.76 12.75
C ASN A 288 0.48 1.19 13.50
N CYS A 289 0.14 2.48 13.41
CA CYS A 289 -1.01 3.06 14.09
C CYS A 289 -2.14 3.43 13.13
N LEU A 290 -3.37 3.16 13.55
CA LEU A 290 -4.51 3.92 13.06
C LEU A 290 -4.57 5.23 13.85
N VAL A 291 -4.37 6.37 13.18
CA VAL A 291 -4.36 7.69 13.80
C VAL A 291 -5.55 8.50 13.31
N ALA A 292 -6.35 9.04 14.22
CA ALA A 292 -7.42 9.98 13.91
C ALA A 292 -6.94 11.42 14.17
N LEU A 293 -7.01 12.26 13.14
CA LEU A 293 -6.66 13.67 13.21
C LEU A 293 -7.86 14.57 12.91
N ASP A 294 -7.90 15.73 13.52
CA ASP A 294 -8.69 16.85 13.00
C ASP A 294 -8.12 17.24 11.62
N ALA A 295 -8.90 17.11 10.56
CA ALA A 295 -8.44 17.30 9.19
C ALA A 295 -8.05 18.76 8.87
N ARG A 296 -8.59 19.77 9.61
CA ARG A 296 -8.27 21.18 9.41
C ARG A 296 -6.95 21.58 10.05
N THR A 297 -6.61 20.96 11.18
CA THR A 297 -5.49 21.41 12.04
C THR A 297 -4.35 20.43 12.15
N GLY A 298 -4.56 19.16 11.76
CA GLY A 298 -3.59 18.07 11.96
C GLY A 298 -3.45 17.62 13.42
N LYS A 299 -4.30 18.14 14.33
CA LYS A 299 -4.27 17.77 15.75
C LYS A 299 -4.75 16.34 15.93
N ARG A 300 -3.94 15.51 16.63
CA ARG A 300 -4.32 14.15 16.98
C ARG A 300 -5.50 14.15 17.94
N LEU A 301 -6.55 13.42 17.58
CA LEU A 301 -7.72 13.16 18.42
C LEU A 301 -7.51 11.89 19.24
N TRP A 302 -7.18 10.78 18.56
CA TRP A 302 -6.85 9.50 19.17
C TRP A 302 -5.98 8.67 18.24
N HIS A 303 -5.45 7.54 18.72
CA HIS A 303 -4.73 6.55 17.92
C HIS A 303 -4.85 5.17 18.56
N PHE A 304 -4.58 4.15 17.77
CA PHE A 304 -4.38 2.79 18.25
C PHE A 304 -3.22 2.14 17.49
N GLN A 305 -2.27 1.57 18.20
CA GLN A 305 -1.13 0.88 17.60
C GLN A 305 -1.47 -0.61 17.43
N THR A 306 -1.43 -1.11 16.20
CA THR A 306 -1.80 -2.49 15.87
C THR A 306 -0.62 -3.46 15.94
N VAL A 307 0.61 -2.95 15.92
CA VAL A 307 1.86 -3.69 16.11
C VAL A 307 2.83 -2.83 16.88
N HIS A 308 3.30 -3.30 18.02
CA HIS A 308 4.33 -2.65 18.82
C HIS A 308 5.71 -3.05 18.28
N HIS A 309 6.61 -2.07 18.08
CA HIS A 309 7.98 -2.31 17.65
C HIS A 309 8.05 -3.31 16.48
N ASP A 310 7.46 -2.95 15.34
CA ASP A 310 7.32 -3.84 14.21
C ASP A 310 8.68 -4.31 13.65
N LEU A 311 8.82 -5.61 13.47
CA LEU A 311 9.99 -6.29 12.92
C LEU A 311 9.63 -7.19 11.71
N TRP A 312 8.43 -7.03 11.14
CA TRP A 312 7.86 -7.94 10.12
C TRP A 312 7.34 -7.21 8.89
N ASP A 313 7.45 -5.87 8.86
CA ASP A 313 6.84 -5.02 7.83
C ASP A 313 5.30 -5.16 7.80
N TYR A 314 4.68 -5.13 8.98
CA TYR A 314 3.23 -5.25 9.14
C TYR A 314 2.50 -3.90 9.10
N ASP A 315 2.77 -3.13 8.05
CA ASP A 315 2.08 -1.87 7.79
C ASP A 315 0.56 -1.95 7.92
N LEU A 316 -0.07 -0.87 8.32
CA LEU A 316 -1.47 -0.63 8.00
C LEU A 316 -1.57 -0.19 6.52
N ALA A 317 -1.80 -1.17 5.65
CA ALA A 317 -1.74 -0.98 4.20
C ALA A 317 -3.11 -0.89 3.52
N SER A 318 -4.21 -0.94 4.30
CA SER A 318 -5.58 -0.88 3.77
C SER A 318 -6.27 0.41 4.17
N ALA A 319 -7.19 0.88 3.33
CA ALA A 319 -8.05 2.03 3.65
C ALA A 319 -8.86 1.77 4.91
N PRO A 320 -8.83 2.66 5.92
CA PRO A 320 -9.77 2.61 7.04
C PRO A 320 -11.20 2.74 6.53
N GLN A 321 -12.06 1.75 6.80
CA GLN A 321 -13.45 1.71 6.32
C GLN A 321 -14.37 2.41 7.30
N LEU A 322 -15.06 3.46 6.86
CA LEU A 322 -16.01 4.20 7.68
C LEU A 322 -17.41 3.58 7.51
N ILE A 323 -17.91 2.99 8.57
CA ILE A 323 -19.15 2.22 8.57
C ILE A 323 -20.02 2.59 9.75
N THR A 324 -21.30 2.24 9.67
CA THR A 324 -22.24 2.30 10.78
C THR A 324 -22.61 0.88 11.19
N VAL A 325 -22.45 0.55 12.46
CA VAL A 325 -22.72 -0.78 13.02
C VAL A 325 -23.76 -0.72 14.14
N ASN A 326 -24.52 -1.79 14.29
CA ASN A 326 -25.37 -2.02 15.47
C ASN A 326 -24.60 -2.93 16.44
N HIS A 327 -24.09 -2.34 17.52
CA HIS A 327 -23.30 -3.05 18.52
C HIS A 327 -23.91 -2.84 19.90
N ASP A 328 -24.19 -3.96 20.60
CA ASP A 328 -24.85 -3.97 21.93
C ASP A 328 -26.12 -3.10 21.99
N GLY A 329 -26.96 -3.19 20.95
CA GLY A 329 -28.22 -2.45 20.84
C GLY A 329 -28.08 -0.96 20.53
N LYS A 330 -26.89 -0.49 20.20
CA LYS A 330 -26.61 0.90 19.82
C LYS A 330 -26.12 0.99 18.39
N THR A 331 -26.57 2.02 17.68
CA THR A 331 -26.03 2.38 16.38
C THR A 331 -24.78 3.24 16.59
N ILE A 332 -23.62 2.77 16.12
CA ILE A 332 -22.32 3.41 16.32
C ILE A 332 -21.69 3.68 14.96
N ASP A 333 -21.25 4.91 14.76
CA ASP A 333 -20.38 5.27 13.64
C ASP A 333 -18.97 4.77 13.96
N ALA A 334 -18.52 3.75 13.23
CA ALA A 334 -17.26 3.04 13.47
C ALA A 334 -16.25 3.25 12.36
N VAL A 335 -14.99 3.01 12.66
CA VAL A 335 -13.91 2.84 11.69
C VAL A 335 -13.33 1.44 11.85
N ALA A 336 -13.23 0.70 10.74
CA ALA A 336 -12.63 -0.62 10.68
C ALA A 336 -11.37 -0.58 9.82
N VAL A 337 -10.28 -1.22 10.27
CA VAL A 337 -9.05 -1.35 9.49
C VAL A 337 -8.61 -2.81 9.40
N ALA A 338 -8.42 -3.28 8.17
CA ALA A 338 -7.81 -4.57 7.88
C ALA A 338 -6.29 -4.40 7.81
N THR A 339 -5.54 -5.38 8.31
CA THR A 339 -4.09 -5.28 8.49
C THR A 339 -3.32 -6.28 7.63
N LYS A 340 -2.04 -6.04 7.37
CA LYS A 340 -1.15 -7.01 6.71
C LYS A 340 -1.10 -8.34 7.47
N HIS A 341 -1.12 -8.31 8.79
CA HIS A 341 -1.04 -9.50 9.65
C HIS A 341 -2.38 -10.23 9.87
N GLY A 342 -3.40 -9.94 9.04
CA GLY A 342 -4.59 -10.78 8.95
C GLY A 342 -5.73 -10.45 9.90
N PHE A 343 -5.66 -9.38 10.68
CA PHE A 343 -6.72 -8.97 11.62
C PHE A 343 -7.53 -7.77 11.13
N VAL A 344 -8.74 -7.67 11.67
CA VAL A 344 -9.59 -6.48 11.56
C VAL A 344 -9.73 -5.85 12.94
N PHE A 345 -9.40 -4.57 13.06
CA PHE A 345 -9.63 -3.77 14.27
C PHE A 345 -10.78 -2.79 14.01
N VAL A 346 -11.68 -2.64 14.99
CA VAL A 346 -12.89 -1.81 14.85
C VAL A 346 -13.03 -0.89 16.05
N PHE A 347 -13.17 0.41 15.78
CA PHE A 347 -13.24 1.44 16.81
C PHE A 347 -14.45 2.36 16.60
N ASP A 348 -14.99 2.90 17.68
CA ASP A 348 -15.83 4.10 17.59
C ASP A 348 -14.99 5.22 16.95
N ARG A 349 -15.47 5.79 15.84
CA ARG A 349 -14.66 6.72 15.03
C ARG A 349 -14.37 8.06 15.71
N VAL A 350 -15.15 8.42 16.73
CA VAL A 350 -14.99 9.68 17.46
C VAL A 350 -14.05 9.52 18.66
N THR A 351 -14.24 8.43 19.42
CA THR A 351 -13.56 8.22 20.69
C THR A 351 -12.32 7.32 20.59
N GLY A 352 -12.21 6.49 19.55
CA GLY A 352 -11.16 5.48 19.41
C GLY A 352 -11.34 4.27 20.34
N ILE A 353 -12.49 4.16 21.02
CA ILE A 353 -12.77 2.99 21.88
C ILE A 353 -13.00 1.76 20.99
N PRO A 354 -12.29 0.65 21.25
CA PRO A 354 -12.51 -0.60 20.52
C PRO A 354 -13.96 -1.11 20.72
N LEU A 355 -14.62 -1.51 19.63
CA LEU A 355 -15.94 -2.13 19.69
C LEU A 355 -15.88 -3.62 20.06
N PHE A 356 -14.76 -4.26 19.75
CA PHE A 356 -14.52 -5.66 20.11
C PHE A 356 -13.29 -5.75 21.01
N PRO A 357 -13.25 -6.67 21.98
CA PRO A 357 -12.12 -6.82 22.88
C PRO A 357 -10.81 -7.07 22.12
N ILE A 358 -9.75 -6.38 22.58
CA ILE A 358 -8.38 -6.55 22.12
C ILE A 358 -7.55 -6.95 23.34
N GLU A 359 -6.75 -8.00 23.21
CA GLU A 359 -5.92 -8.55 24.28
C GLU A 359 -4.44 -8.39 23.93
N GLU A 360 -3.66 -7.95 24.90
CA GLU A 360 -2.20 -7.99 24.81
C GLU A 360 -1.71 -9.41 25.07
N LYS A 361 -1.19 -10.07 24.03
CA LYS A 361 -0.67 -11.43 24.14
C LYS A 361 0.85 -11.44 24.10
N PRO A 362 1.51 -12.31 24.91
CA PRO A 362 2.97 -12.42 24.93
C PRO A 362 3.49 -13.10 23.66
N PHE A 363 4.64 -12.61 23.18
CA PHE A 363 5.37 -13.19 22.04
C PHE A 363 6.86 -13.33 22.39
N PRO A 364 7.61 -14.20 21.66
CA PRO A 364 9.03 -14.41 21.92
C PRO A 364 9.86 -13.15 21.77
N ALA A 365 10.84 -12.98 22.65
CA ALA A 365 11.82 -11.92 22.52
C ALA A 365 12.77 -12.18 21.35
N SER A 366 13.27 -11.10 20.71
CA SER A 366 14.34 -11.20 19.73
C SER A 366 15.64 -11.66 20.36
N GLU A 367 16.34 -12.55 19.67
CA GLU A 367 17.69 -13.02 20.05
C GLU A 367 18.79 -12.24 19.32
N MET A 368 18.40 -11.25 18.49
CA MET A 368 19.35 -10.48 17.70
C MET A 368 20.12 -9.46 18.55
N PRO A 369 21.42 -9.27 18.28
CA PRO A 369 22.26 -8.35 19.05
C PRO A 369 21.69 -6.91 19.07
N GLY A 370 21.43 -6.37 20.26
CA GLY A 370 20.91 -5.00 20.44
C GLY A 370 19.42 -4.81 20.20
N GLU A 371 18.72 -5.81 19.63
CA GLU A 371 17.29 -5.77 19.41
C GLU A 371 16.50 -5.99 20.70
N LYS A 372 15.47 -5.18 20.94
CA LYS A 372 14.56 -5.30 22.08
C LYS A 372 13.12 -5.27 21.58
N SER A 373 12.62 -6.42 21.16
CA SER A 373 11.23 -6.57 20.73
C SER A 373 10.25 -6.27 21.89
N CYS A 374 9.05 -5.79 21.57
CA CYS A 374 8.00 -5.64 22.58
C CYS A 374 7.56 -7.01 23.11
N PRO A 375 7.31 -7.14 24.43
CA PRO A 375 6.95 -8.44 25.02
C PRO A 375 5.55 -8.91 24.68
N THR A 376 4.66 -8.01 24.28
CA THR A 376 3.27 -8.30 23.91
C THR A 376 2.88 -7.62 22.62
N GLN A 377 1.83 -8.15 21.99
CA GLN A 377 1.20 -7.58 20.80
C GLN A 377 -0.32 -7.61 20.94
N PRO A 378 -1.05 -6.59 20.40
CA PRO A 378 -2.49 -6.50 20.50
C PRO A 378 -3.17 -7.47 19.52
N ILE A 379 -3.99 -8.37 20.03
CA ILE A 379 -4.72 -9.39 19.27
C ILE A 379 -6.22 -9.18 19.47
N PRO A 380 -7.04 -9.04 18.39
CA PRO A 380 -8.49 -9.07 18.50
C PRO A 380 -8.96 -10.40 19.09
N ALA A 381 -9.65 -10.36 20.24
CA ALA A 381 -10.06 -11.58 20.93
C ALA A 381 -11.34 -12.22 20.39
N ARG A 382 -12.17 -11.44 19.69
CA ARG A 382 -13.48 -11.90 19.20
C ARG A 382 -13.57 -11.95 17.67
N LEU A 383 -12.97 -10.98 16.97
CA LEU A 383 -12.98 -10.96 15.51
C LEU A 383 -12.00 -12.03 15.00
N PRO A 384 -12.45 -13.00 14.20
CA PRO A 384 -11.55 -14.01 13.66
C PRO A 384 -10.56 -13.39 12.66
N SER A 385 -9.38 -13.99 12.54
CA SER A 385 -8.44 -13.63 11.48
C SER A 385 -8.98 -14.00 10.10
N PHE A 386 -8.63 -13.22 9.07
CA PHE A 386 -8.96 -13.55 7.69
C PHE A 386 -7.85 -14.28 6.93
N THR A 387 -6.72 -14.58 7.58
CA THR A 387 -5.59 -15.37 7.05
C THR A 387 -5.11 -16.37 8.09
N ASP A 388 -4.36 -17.38 7.65
CA ASP A 388 -3.60 -18.23 8.53
C ASP A 388 -2.37 -17.50 9.10
N HIS A 389 -1.82 -17.98 10.21
CA HIS A 389 -0.68 -17.38 10.91
C HIS A 389 0.53 -18.33 11.05
N GLU A 390 0.44 -19.52 10.51
CA GLU A 390 1.48 -20.53 10.64
C GLU A 390 1.59 -21.37 9.35
N VAL A 391 2.80 -21.76 9.01
CA VAL A 391 3.07 -22.73 7.97
C VAL A 391 3.55 -24.00 8.64
N THR A 392 2.77 -25.08 8.51
CA THR A 392 3.07 -26.42 9.03
C THR A 392 3.23 -27.42 7.88
N LYS A 393 3.65 -28.63 8.19
CA LYS A 393 3.74 -29.72 7.19
C LYS A 393 2.36 -30.05 6.59
N GLU A 394 1.31 -29.93 7.40
CA GLU A 394 -0.07 -30.20 7.02
C GLU A 394 -0.66 -29.12 6.13
N THR A 395 -0.23 -27.86 6.31
CA THR A 395 -0.71 -26.71 5.52
C THR A 395 0.04 -26.53 4.21
N LEU A 396 1.13 -27.29 3.97
CA LEU A 396 1.87 -27.23 2.72
C LEU A 396 0.98 -27.61 1.52
N ASN A 397 1.33 -27.05 0.37
CA ASN A 397 0.64 -27.28 -0.89
C ASN A 397 0.55 -28.79 -1.21
N PRO A 398 -0.64 -29.38 -1.22
CA PRO A 398 -0.83 -30.81 -1.44
C PRO A 398 -0.40 -31.28 -2.84
N TYR A 399 -0.30 -30.36 -3.80
CA TYR A 399 0.07 -30.64 -5.20
C TYR A 399 1.60 -30.72 -5.43
N PHE A 400 2.41 -30.46 -4.40
CA PHE A 400 3.86 -30.68 -4.51
C PHE A 400 4.18 -32.17 -4.64
N SER A 401 5.22 -32.49 -5.42
CA SER A 401 5.76 -33.87 -5.44
C SER A 401 6.31 -34.25 -4.06
N GLU A 402 6.37 -35.54 -3.78
CA GLU A 402 6.90 -36.02 -2.49
C GLU A 402 8.34 -35.55 -2.26
N GLU A 403 9.17 -35.44 -3.30
CA GLU A 403 10.52 -34.90 -3.19
C GLU A 403 10.53 -33.44 -2.74
N ILE A 404 9.64 -32.64 -3.31
CA ILE A 404 9.48 -31.21 -2.92
C ILE A 404 8.95 -31.11 -1.50
N LYS A 405 7.96 -31.93 -1.11
CA LYS A 405 7.43 -31.96 0.25
C LYS A 405 8.52 -32.34 1.27
N GLN A 406 9.34 -33.34 0.98
CA GLN A 406 10.43 -33.76 1.86
C GLN A 406 11.50 -32.65 2.01
N GLN A 407 11.79 -31.90 0.96
CA GLN A 407 12.68 -30.74 1.04
C GLN A 407 12.09 -29.66 1.96
N TRP A 408 10.78 -29.36 1.81
CA TRP A 408 10.08 -28.41 2.67
C TRP A 408 9.97 -28.88 4.11
N TYR A 409 9.67 -30.15 4.35
CA TYR A 409 9.62 -30.70 5.70
C TYR A 409 10.96 -30.52 6.43
N LYS A 410 12.07 -30.84 5.76
CA LYS A 410 13.40 -30.63 6.33
C LYS A 410 13.69 -29.16 6.60
N ARG A 411 13.22 -28.27 5.71
CA ARG A 411 13.43 -26.81 5.85
C ARG A 411 12.58 -26.25 6.99
N LEU A 412 11.33 -26.65 7.10
CA LEU A 412 10.43 -26.24 8.20
C LEU A 412 10.89 -26.76 9.56
N ASP A 413 11.43 -28.00 9.62
CA ASP A 413 12.00 -28.53 10.87
C ASP A 413 13.23 -27.75 11.37
N ALA A 414 13.95 -27.07 10.48
CA ALA A 414 15.09 -26.22 10.79
C ALA A 414 14.76 -24.74 10.97
N ALA A 415 13.57 -24.32 10.57
CA ALA A 415 13.09 -22.95 10.65
C ALA A 415 12.23 -22.71 11.90
N ARG A 416 11.99 -21.43 12.22
CA ARG A 416 10.90 -21.03 13.13
C ARG A 416 9.74 -20.50 12.31
N SER A 417 8.50 -20.81 12.70
CA SER A 417 7.30 -20.34 12.01
C SER A 417 6.28 -19.80 13.02
N GLY A 418 5.49 -18.85 12.59
CA GLY A 418 4.35 -18.30 13.33
C GLY A 418 4.24 -16.80 13.28
N LEU A 419 3.12 -16.30 13.84
CA LEU A 419 2.86 -14.87 13.97
C LEU A 419 3.82 -14.24 14.98
N TYR A 420 4.39 -13.09 14.65
CA TYR A 420 5.30 -12.31 15.49
C TYR A 420 6.54 -13.07 16.00
N ILE A 421 6.99 -14.10 15.29
CA ILE A 421 8.28 -14.71 15.56
C ILE A 421 9.39 -13.76 15.09
N PRO A 422 10.30 -13.29 15.96
CA PRO A 422 11.38 -12.40 15.54
C PRO A 422 12.31 -13.05 14.54
N LEU A 423 12.81 -12.26 13.60
CA LEU A 423 13.75 -12.71 12.59
C LEU A 423 15.12 -13.03 13.19
N SER A 424 15.91 -13.85 12.52
CA SER A 424 17.22 -14.30 13.01
C SER A 424 18.27 -14.33 11.90
N ASP A 425 19.55 -14.23 12.29
CA ASP A 425 20.70 -14.49 11.44
C ASP A 425 21.19 -15.94 11.55
N GLN A 426 20.67 -16.71 12.51
CA GLN A 426 21.08 -18.10 12.75
C GLN A 426 20.21 -19.09 11.96
N TYR A 427 18.92 -18.89 11.90
CA TYR A 427 17.94 -19.75 11.25
C TYR A 427 17.00 -18.94 10.35
N GLU A 428 16.30 -19.65 9.46
CA GLU A 428 15.20 -19.06 8.69
C GLU A 428 13.97 -18.86 9.58
N THR A 429 13.26 -17.77 9.34
CA THR A 429 11.95 -17.51 9.95
C THR A 429 10.89 -17.51 8.85
N VAL A 430 9.90 -18.37 9.00
CA VAL A 430 8.73 -18.44 8.10
C VAL A 430 7.63 -17.61 8.72
N VAL A 431 7.34 -16.47 8.11
CA VAL A 431 6.34 -15.53 8.59
C VAL A 431 5.06 -15.66 7.75
N MET A 432 3.92 -15.80 8.42
CA MET A 432 2.62 -15.90 7.79
C MET A 432 1.62 -14.97 8.53
N PRO A 433 0.96 -14.06 7.80
CA PRO A 433 1.26 -13.59 6.44
C PRO A 433 2.65 -12.98 6.32
N GLY A 434 3.26 -13.03 5.13
CA GLY A 434 4.52 -12.34 4.86
C GLY A 434 4.37 -10.82 4.69
N ALA A 435 5.45 -10.12 4.27
CA ALA A 435 5.45 -8.65 4.13
C ALA A 435 4.42 -8.09 3.13
N LEU A 436 3.99 -8.86 2.15
CA LEU A 436 2.89 -8.44 1.27
C LEU A 436 1.53 -8.43 1.97
N GLY A 437 1.43 -9.14 3.09
CA GLY A 437 0.26 -9.18 3.96
C GLY A 437 -0.92 -9.98 3.41
N GLY A 438 -1.85 -10.31 4.30
CA GLY A 438 -3.14 -10.88 3.94
C GLY A 438 -4.07 -9.86 3.26
N ALA A 439 -3.95 -8.58 3.61
CA ALA A 439 -4.57 -7.44 2.93
C ALA A 439 -3.55 -6.37 2.63
N ASN A 440 -3.76 -5.61 1.55
CA ASN A 440 -2.88 -4.55 1.08
C ASN A 440 -3.73 -3.38 0.55
N TYR A 441 -3.10 -2.33 -0.03
CA TYR A 441 -3.85 -1.21 -0.57
C TYR A 441 -4.82 -1.67 -1.67
N GLY A 442 -6.00 -1.04 -1.68
CA GLY A 442 -7.06 -1.38 -2.63
C GLY A 442 -7.91 -2.60 -2.26
N ASN A 443 -7.47 -3.41 -1.32
CA ASN A 443 -8.09 -4.70 -1.00
C ASN A 443 -9.33 -4.63 -0.12
N THR A 444 -9.76 -3.46 0.36
CA THR A 444 -10.94 -3.33 1.21
C THR A 444 -12.05 -2.54 0.54
N ALA A 445 -13.28 -2.94 0.80
CA ALA A 445 -14.49 -2.21 0.46
C ALA A 445 -15.56 -2.46 1.54
N SER A 446 -16.60 -1.63 1.61
CA SER A 446 -17.66 -1.80 2.63
C SER A 446 -19.04 -1.43 2.10
N ASP A 447 -20.07 -2.00 2.72
CA ASP A 447 -21.41 -1.41 2.74
C ASP A 447 -21.50 -0.57 4.03
N PRO A 448 -21.34 0.75 3.94
CA PRO A 448 -21.20 1.59 5.11
C PRO A 448 -22.47 1.69 5.94
N GLN A 449 -23.63 1.32 5.38
CA GLN A 449 -24.92 1.39 6.05
C GLN A 449 -25.28 0.07 6.75
N LYS A 450 -24.79 -1.06 6.21
CA LYS A 450 -25.08 -2.39 6.74
C LYS A 450 -24.03 -2.94 7.70
N GLY A 451 -22.94 -2.18 7.95
CA GLY A 451 -21.86 -2.65 8.82
C GLY A 451 -21.07 -3.82 8.24
N MET A 452 -21.06 -3.95 6.90
CA MET A 452 -20.35 -5.01 6.18
C MET A 452 -19.01 -4.51 5.66
N VAL A 453 -17.96 -5.29 5.89
CA VAL A 453 -16.62 -5.04 5.31
C VAL A 453 -16.20 -6.25 4.49
N TYR A 454 -15.72 -6.00 3.28
CA TYR A 454 -15.23 -7.01 2.35
C TYR A 454 -13.73 -6.83 2.17
N ILE A 455 -13.00 -7.94 2.22
CA ILE A 455 -11.53 -7.96 2.12
C ILE A 455 -11.12 -8.93 1.02
N LEU A 456 -10.37 -8.43 0.04
CA LEU A 456 -9.61 -9.27 -0.87
C LEU A 456 -8.36 -9.77 -0.15
N THR A 457 -8.34 -11.03 0.23
CA THR A 457 -7.23 -11.62 0.98
C THR A 457 -6.39 -12.55 0.14
N GLN A 458 -5.15 -12.74 0.55
CA GLN A 458 -4.22 -13.73 0.00
C GLN A 458 -3.51 -14.49 1.11
N GLU A 459 -3.28 -15.77 0.86
CA GLU A 459 -2.47 -16.63 1.71
C GLU A 459 -1.04 -16.66 1.15
N HIS A 460 -0.14 -15.91 1.79
CA HIS A 460 1.20 -15.66 1.28
C HIS A 460 2.23 -15.65 2.41
N ALA A 461 3.07 -16.67 2.45
CA ALA A 461 4.15 -16.76 3.41
C ALA A 461 5.44 -16.13 2.85
N SER A 462 6.23 -15.52 3.72
CA SER A 462 7.59 -15.08 3.42
C SER A 462 8.60 -15.81 4.30
N ILE A 463 9.79 -16.08 3.76
CA ILE A 463 10.87 -16.73 4.48
C ILE A 463 12.04 -15.77 4.54
N TYR A 464 12.42 -15.41 5.76
CA TYR A 464 13.46 -14.44 6.04
C TYR A 464 14.68 -15.09 6.69
N LYS A 465 15.83 -14.50 6.41
CA LYS A 465 17.05 -14.67 7.21
C LYS A 465 17.79 -13.34 7.23
N LEU A 466 18.13 -12.87 8.42
CA LEU A 466 18.88 -11.64 8.57
C LEU A 466 20.34 -11.85 8.21
N ASN A 467 20.92 -10.89 7.49
CA ASN A 467 22.32 -10.85 7.12
C ASN A 467 22.97 -9.61 7.73
N LYS A 468 24.06 -9.79 8.44
CA LYS A 468 24.80 -8.68 9.03
C LYS A 468 25.29 -7.74 7.93
N VAL A 469 24.98 -6.44 8.04
CA VAL A 469 25.54 -5.41 7.17
C VAL A 469 27.00 -5.21 7.58
N LEU A 470 27.89 -5.57 6.69
CA LEU A 470 29.29 -5.24 6.88
C LEU A 470 29.48 -3.75 6.55
N PRO A 471 30.29 -3.01 7.32
CA PRO A 471 30.60 -1.61 7.00
C PRO A 471 31.04 -1.50 5.53
N PRO A 472 30.67 -0.43 4.82
CA PRO A 472 31.09 -0.23 3.42
C PRO A 472 32.59 -0.26 3.21
N GLN A 473 33.35 0.07 4.24
CA GLN A 473 34.81 -0.08 4.30
C GLN A 473 35.25 -1.44 4.85
N GLY A 474 34.35 -2.26 5.30
CA GLY A 474 34.65 -3.59 5.84
C GLY A 474 35.08 -4.55 4.76
N GLY A 475 36.25 -4.34 4.20
CA GLY A 475 36.78 -5.30 3.33
C GLY A 475 37.71 -4.87 2.21
N LEU A 476 37.83 -3.63 1.90
CA LEU A 476 38.89 -3.15 1.03
C LEU A 476 39.85 -2.35 1.89
N SER A 477 41.03 -2.92 2.17
CA SER A 477 42.14 -2.16 2.70
C SER A 477 42.47 -0.99 1.72
N SER A 478 43.08 0.06 2.21
CA SER A 478 43.52 1.19 1.35
C SER A 478 44.33 0.72 0.13
N ASN A 479 45.06 -0.38 0.27
CA ASN A 479 45.82 -0.98 -0.83
C ASN A 479 44.91 -1.72 -1.83
N GLU A 480 43.86 -2.44 -1.35
CA GLU A 480 42.92 -3.10 -2.23
C GLU A 480 42.05 -2.09 -2.98
N LEU A 481 41.58 -1.04 -2.30
CA LEU A 481 40.82 0.04 -2.93
C LEU A 481 41.65 0.74 -4.03
N LYS A 482 42.93 1.01 -3.77
CA LYS A 482 43.84 1.57 -4.76
C LYS A 482 44.02 0.64 -5.96
N LYS A 483 44.23 -0.67 -5.73
CA LYS A 483 44.37 -1.69 -6.79
C LYS A 483 43.09 -1.82 -7.63
N VAL A 484 41.91 -1.88 -7.00
CA VAL A 484 40.66 -2.03 -7.71
C VAL A 484 40.29 -0.79 -8.49
N ASN A 485 40.54 0.42 -7.96
CA ASN A 485 40.37 1.66 -8.70
C ASN A 485 41.26 1.71 -9.93
N GLN A 486 42.52 1.28 -9.79
CA GLN A 486 43.47 1.21 -10.89
C GLN A 486 43.01 0.18 -11.94
N LEU A 487 42.58 -1.01 -11.50
CA LEU A 487 42.02 -2.04 -12.37
C LEU A 487 40.80 -1.54 -13.13
N TYR A 488 39.82 -0.93 -12.42
CA TYR A 488 38.64 -0.35 -13.04
C TYR A 488 39.01 0.69 -14.10
N SER A 489 39.88 1.61 -13.76
CA SER A 489 40.29 2.71 -14.65
C SER A 489 41.05 2.22 -15.90
N SER A 490 41.86 1.17 -15.76
CA SER A 490 42.65 0.63 -16.88
C SER A 490 41.90 -0.35 -17.77
N THR A 491 40.85 -1.05 -17.21
CA THR A 491 40.25 -2.22 -17.87
C THR A 491 38.76 -2.00 -18.17
N CYS A 492 38.00 -1.48 -17.22
CA CYS A 492 36.54 -1.44 -17.29
C CYS A 492 35.98 -0.09 -17.77
N GLN A 493 36.68 1.01 -17.42
CA GLN A 493 36.22 2.39 -17.59
C GLN A 493 35.90 2.75 -19.04
N THR A 494 36.70 2.22 -20.00
CA THR A 494 36.54 2.54 -21.43
C THR A 494 35.15 2.16 -21.94
N CYS A 495 34.59 1.06 -21.45
CA CYS A 495 33.28 0.61 -21.86
C CYS A 495 32.18 1.04 -20.90
N HIS A 496 32.45 1.04 -19.59
CA HIS A 496 31.45 1.28 -18.55
C HIS A 496 31.43 2.71 -17.99
N GLY A 497 32.25 3.61 -18.56
CA GLY A 497 32.31 5.04 -18.24
C GLY A 497 33.09 5.36 -16.98
N LYS A 498 33.66 6.58 -16.89
CA LYS A 498 34.52 7.04 -15.80
C LYS A 498 33.86 6.94 -14.43
N ASN A 499 32.54 7.11 -14.36
CA ASN A 499 31.75 7.09 -13.13
C ASN A 499 30.83 5.88 -13.06
N MET A 500 31.14 4.77 -13.75
CA MET A 500 30.33 3.56 -13.79
C MET A 500 28.90 3.75 -14.37
N ILE A 501 28.61 4.90 -14.97
CA ILE A 501 27.27 5.26 -15.46
C ILE A 501 26.88 4.56 -16.76
N GLY A 502 27.83 3.84 -17.38
CA GLY A 502 27.67 3.22 -18.69
C GLY A 502 28.33 4.04 -19.80
N GLY A 503 28.42 3.45 -20.97
CA GLY A 503 28.95 4.00 -22.21
C GLY A 503 28.62 3.04 -23.33
N VAL A 504 29.63 2.44 -23.98
CA VAL A 504 29.41 1.29 -24.90
C VAL A 504 28.89 0.07 -24.13
N GLY A 505 29.35 -0.11 -22.87
CA GLY A 505 28.84 -1.09 -21.93
C GLY A 505 27.75 -0.53 -21.01
N PRO A 506 26.96 -1.39 -20.36
CA PRO A 506 25.92 -0.99 -19.42
C PRO A 506 26.49 -0.30 -18.18
N SER A 507 25.64 0.47 -17.47
CA SER A 507 26.00 1.02 -16.16
C SER A 507 26.35 -0.07 -15.15
N LEU A 508 27.45 0.11 -14.44
CA LEU A 508 27.90 -0.75 -13.32
C LEU A 508 27.52 -0.18 -11.95
N ILE A 509 26.82 0.95 -11.89
CA ILE A 509 26.32 1.49 -10.63
C ILE A 509 25.45 0.42 -9.96
N ASN A 510 25.80 0.09 -8.71
CA ASN A 510 25.10 -0.91 -7.91
C ASN A 510 24.95 -2.29 -8.60
N VAL A 511 25.87 -2.68 -9.46
CA VAL A 511 25.80 -3.98 -10.14
C VAL A 511 25.78 -5.13 -9.13
N GLY A 512 26.48 -5.00 -8.01
CA GLY A 512 26.48 -6.01 -6.96
C GLY A 512 25.15 -6.16 -6.20
N GLN A 513 24.22 -5.22 -6.37
CA GLN A 513 22.83 -5.35 -5.90
C GLN A 513 21.91 -6.03 -6.93
N ARG A 514 22.34 -6.10 -8.18
CA ARG A 514 21.54 -6.63 -9.31
C ARG A 514 21.88 -8.07 -9.67
N ILE A 515 23.13 -8.49 -9.45
CA ILE A 515 23.61 -9.85 -9.73
C ILE A 515 24.38 -10.40 -8.53
N PHE A 516 24.35 -11.71 -8.34
CA PHE A 516 25.10 -12.40 -7.28
C PHE A 516 26.58 -12.51 -7.64
N PHE A 517 27.42 -12.75 -6.64
CA PHE A 517 28.88 -12.86 -6.86
C PHE A 517 29.24 -13.95 -7.89
N ASP A 518 28.58 -15.10 -7.86
CA ASP A 518 28.84 -16.19 -8.81
C ASP A 518 28.46 -15.79 -10.24
N GLU A 519 27.34 -15.10 -10.44
CA GLU A 519 26.98 -14.57 -11.75
C GLU A 519 27.94 -13.46 -12.19
N PHE A 520 28.32 -12.56 -11.28
CA PHE A 520 29.31 -11.54 -11.52
C PHE A 520 30.64 -12.16 -11.95
N LYS A 521 31.13 -13.14 -11.18
CA LYS A 521 32.34 -13.89 -11.47
C LYS A 521 32.27 -14.53 -12.85
N SER A 522 31.19 -15.23 -13.16
CA SER A 522 30.97 -15.87 -14.46
C SER A 522 30.99 -14.85 -15.62
N VAL A 523 30.36 -13.68 -15.44
CA VAL A 523 30.34 -12.63 -16.48
C VAL A 523 31.73 -12.05 -16.69
N ILE A 524 32.50 -11.82 -15.61
CA ILE A 524 33.87 -11.32 -15.73
C ILE A 524 34.79 -12.36 -16.37
N GLU A 525 34.74 -13.60 -15.94
CA GLU A 525 35.63 -14.66 -16.44
C GLU A 525 35.35 -15.03 -17.90
N ASN A 526 34.07 -15.13 -18.29
CA ASN A 526 33.68 -15.64 -19.60
C ASN A 526 33.28 -14.55 -20.60
N GLY A 527 33.09 -13.32 -20.13
CA GLY A 527 32.54 -12.25 -20.94
C GLY A 527 31.03 -12.37 -21.13
N LYS A 528 30.40 -11.34 -21.71
CA LYS A 528 28.97 -11.34 -22.07
C LYS A 528 28.70 -10.40 -23.25
N GLY A 529 28.22 -10.90 -24.34
CA GLY A 529 27.97 -10.13 -25.56
C GLY A 529 29.27 -9.56 -26.13
N GLN A 530 29.43 -8.22 -26.17
CA GLN A 530 30.66 -7.56 -26.64
C GLN A 530 31.71 -7.39 -25.54
N MET A 531 31.40 -7.74 -24.30
CA MET A 531 32.35 -7.69 -23.19
C MET A 531 33.28 -8.89 -23.28
N PRO A 532 34.62 -8.70 -23.34
CA PRO A 532 35.58 -9.80 -23.34
C PRO A 532 35.61 -10.46 -21.95
N GLY A 533 36.05 -11.72 -21.91
CA GLY A 533 36.33 -12.41 -20.66
C GLY A 533 37.68 -12.04 -20.08
N PHE A 534 37.79 -12.02 -18.74
CA PHE A 534 38.96 -11.70 -17.94
C PHE A 534 39.31 -12.86 -17.00
N ASN A 535 39.49 -14.06 -17.56
CA ASN A 535 39.72 -15.31 -16.83
C ASN A 535 41.04 -15.39 -16.07
N HIS A 536 41.88 -14.38 -16.18
CA HIS A 536 43.15 -14.27 -15.47
C HIS A 536 43.04 -13.60 -14.10
N MET A 537 41.86 -13.10 -13.73
CA MET A 537 41.67 -12.47 -12.43
C MET A 537 41.49 -13.51 -11.33
N ASP A 538 42.30 -13.42 -10.29
CA ASP A 538 42.12 -14.26 -9.11
C ASP A 538 40.82 -13.93 -8.33
N GLU A 539 40.36 -14.88 -7.54
CA GLU A 539 39.10 -14.77 -6.83
C GLU A 539 39.08 -13.64 -5.79
N HIS A 540 40.24 -13.33 -5.20
CA HIS A 540 40.35 -12.22 -4.26
C HIS A 540 40.18 -10.88 -4.98
N THR A 541 40.77 -10.71 -6.16
CA THR A 541 40.60 -9.52 -7.02
C THR A 541 39.17 -9.38 -7.51
N LEU A 542 38.52 -10.49 -7.91
CA LEU A 542 37.09 -10.50 -8.29
C LEU A 542 36.19 -10.11 -7.13
N ALA A 543 36.45 -10.66 -5.94
CA ALA A 543 35.68 -10.30 -4.74
C ALA A 543 35.89 -8.83 -4.33
N ALA A 544 37.09 -8.30 -4.49
CA ALA A 544 37.40 -6.90 -4.25
C ALA A 544 36.70 -5.99 -5.28
N LEU A 545 36.73 -6.35 -6.56
CA LEU A 545 36.05 -5.63 -7.63
C LEU A 545 34.51 -5.65 -7.43
N TYR A 546 33.97 -6.80 -7.05
CA TYR A 546 32.53 -6.92 -6.76
C TYR A 546 32.11 -6.00 -5.60
N ARG A 547 32.87 -5.97 -4.51
CA ARG A 547 32.66 -5.04 -3.37
C ARG A 547 32.78 -3.57 -3.81
N PHE A 548 33.79 -3.26 -4.60
CA PHE A 548 33.99 -1.92 -5.16
C PHE A 548 32.77 -1.45 -6.00
N LEU A 549 32.13 -2.36 -6.71
CA LEU A 549 30.94 -2.11 -7.52
C LEU A 549 29.62 -2.25 -6.73
N GLY A 550 29.68 -2.17 -5.40
CA GLY A 550 28.50 -2.18 -4.51
C GLY A 550 27.97 -3.58 -4.17
N GLY A 551 28.75 -4.62 -4.40
CA GLY A 551 28.41 -5.99 -4.07
C GLY A 551 28.76 -6.39 -2.63
N VAL A 552 27.96 -7.25 -2.04
CA VAL A 552 28.23 -7.87 -0.75
C VAL A 552 28.66 -9.32 -0.99
N PRO A 553 29.87 -9.74 -0.59
CA PRO A 553 30.41 -11.06 -0.89
C PRO A 553 29.66 -12.24 -0.28
N SER A 554 28.80 -11.99 0.71
CA SER A 554 28.11 -13.04 1.49
C SER A 554 26.84 -13.59 0.87
N ARG A 555 26.56 -13.36 -0.41
CA ARG A 555 25.56 -14.13 -1.15
C ARG A 555 26.17 -15.43 -1.66
N ILE A 556 26.71 -16.24 -0.76
CA ILE A 556 27.21 -17.57 -1.04
C ILE A 556 25.98 -18.47 -1.33
N ASN A 557 26.00 -19.08 -2.49
CA ASN A 557 25.05 -20.08 -2.92
C ASN A 557 25.04 -21.27 -1.93
N LEU A 558 23.98 -21.37 -1.13
CA LEU A 558 23.65 -22.64 -0.48
C LEU A 558 22.92 -23.51 -1.52
N GLY A 559 23.73 -24.29 -2.25
CA GLY A 559 23.40 -25.51 -2.99
C GLY A 559 22.11 -25.49 -3.86
N GLY A 560 22.29 -25.47 -5.18
CA GLY A 560 21.37 -26.08 -6.16
C GLY A 560 20.09 -25.32 -6.48
N ARG A 561 20.21 -24.21 -7.22
CA ARG A 561 19.06 -23.64 -7.94
C ARG A 561 18.94 -24.30 -9.32
N ASN A 562 17.88 -25.08 -9.50
CA ASN A 562 17.33 -25.33 -10.83
C ASN A 562 16.77 -24.03 -11.39
N ASN A 563 17.34 -23.54 -12.50
CA ASN A 563 17.04 -22.26 -13.15
C ASN A 563 15.68 -22.22 -13.89
N ASN A 564 14.61 -22.75 -13.30
CA ASN A 564 13.24 -22.69 -13.85
C ASN A 564 12.27 -21.89 -12.98
N ALA A 565 12.76 -21.01 -12.11
CA ALA A 565 11.90 -19.98 -11.57
C ALA A 565 11.61 -18.96 -12.68
N HIS A 566 10.36 -18.84 -13.04
CA HIS A 566 9.88 -17.86 -14.02
C HIS A 566 10.48 -16.48 -13.70
N LYS A 567 11.25 -15.97 -14.65
CA LYS A 567 11.63 -14.56 -14.68
C LYS A 567 10.33 -13.74 -14.65
N ILE A 568 10.03 -13.17 -13.50
CA ILE A 568 9.22 -11.95 -13.47
C ILE A 568 10.15 -10.85 -13.98
N SER A 569 10.27 -10.77 -15.30
CA SER A 569 10.97 -9.70 -15.98
C SER A 569 10.01 -8.53 -16.13
N GLY A 570 9.86 -7.74 -15.04
CA GLY A 570 9.51 -6.35 -15.21
C GLY A 570 10.81 -5.55 -15.16
N PRO A 571 11.08 -4.62 -16.07
CA PRO A 571 12.23 -3.75 -15.91
C PRO A 571 12.02 -2.97 -14.61
N VAL A 572 12.99 -3.08 -13.69
CA VAL A 572 13.15 -2.09 -12.63
C VAL A 572 13.46 -0.79 -13.36
N VAL A 573 12.45 0.00 -13.61
CA VAL A 573 12.62 1.34 -14.17
C VAL A 573 13.34 2.13 -13.08
N ALA A 574 14.62 2.34 -13.29
CA ALA A 574 15.38 3.34 -12.56
C ALA A 574 14.56 4.64 -12.66
N SER A 575 14.09 5.15 -11.54
CA SER A 575 13.37 6.41 -11.45
C SER A 575 14.30 7.50 -11.99
N GLY A 576 14.09 7.89 -13.25
CA GLY A 576 14.76 9.02 -13.86
C GLY A 576 14.30 10.30 -13.15
N GLY A 577 15.00 10.70 -12.10
CA GLY A 577 15.06 12.08 -11.70
C GLY A 577 15.79 12.86 -12.80
N ALA A 578 15.41 14.13 -13.04
CA ALA A 578 16.18 15.03 -13.88
C ALA A 578 17.67 14.92 -13.50
N PRO A 579 18.60 14.99 -14.46
CA PRO A 579 20.02 14.75 -14.20
C PRO A 579 20.51 15.75 -13.15
N VAL A 580 20.59 15.29 -11.92
CA VAL A 580 21.30 16.01 -10.86
C VAL A 580 22.77 15.87 -11.20
N LYS A 581 23.46 16.98 -11.41
CA LYS A 581 24.92 16.97 -11.56
C LYS A 581 25.52 16.18 -10.40
N PRO A 582 26.44 15.23 -10.66
CA PRO A 582 27.06 14.47 -9.60
C PRO A 582 27.88 15.42 -8.73
N ASP A 583 27.46 15.62 -7.50
CA ASP A 583 28.27 16.27 -6.49
C ASP A 583 29.32 15.25 -6.02
N GLU A 584 30.58 15.59 -6.02
CA GLU A 584 31.72 14.68 -5.77
C GLU A 584 31.77 14.08 -4.35
N LYS A 585 30.80 14.39 -3.49
CA LYS A 585 30.69 13.92 -2.10
C LYS A 585 29.69 12.78 -1.85
N ARG A 586 29.07 12.19 -2.89
CA ARG A 586 27.99 11.18 -2.72
C ARG A 586 28.43 9.77 -3.10
N THR A 587 29.27 9.16 -2.31
CA THR A 587 29.52 7.71 -2.34
C THR A 587 29.08 6.98 -1.06
N ALA A 588 28.24 7.60 -0.22
CA ALA A 588 27.65 6.90 0.90
C ALA A 588 26.66 5.84 0.37
N SER A 589 26.83 4.61 0.80
CA SER A 589 25.88 3.52 0.58
C SER A 589 24.50 3.95 1.10
N MET A 590 23.40 3.48 0.48
CA MET A 590 22.02 3.74 0.97
C MET A 590 21.75 3.22 2.39
N THR A 591 22.71 2.55 3.01
CA THR A 591 22.68 1.99 4.36
C THR A 591 23.51 2.79 5.37
N ASP A 592 24.18 3.86 4.94
CA ASP A 592 25.10 4.57 5.81
C ASP A 592 24.41 5.76 6.48
N TYR A 593 24.49 5.78 7.80
CA TYR A 593 24.19 6.96 8.59
C TYR A 593 25.32 7.99 8.42
N PRO A 594 25.01 9.29 8.42
CA PRO A 594 26.04 10.31 8.56
C PRO A 594 26.88 10.07 9.82
N GLU A 595 28.16 10.43 9.79
CA GLU A 595 29.08 10.19 10.93
C GLU A 595 28.61 10.84 12.24
N GLU A 596 27.90 11.97 12.14
CA GLU A 596 27.33 12.70 13.25
C GLU A 596 26.05 12.10 13.81
N VAL A 597 25.47 11.11 13.15
CA VAL A 597 24.20 10.49 13.57
C VAL A 597 24.48 9.19 14.31
N PRO A 598 23.96 9.02 15.54
CA PRO A 598 24.04 7.75 16.25
C PRO A 598 23.46 6.61 15.41
N HIS A 599 24.18 5.50 15.34
CA HIS A 599 23.74 4.30 14.62
C HIS A 599 24.11 3.05 15.43
N PRO A 600 23.38 1.93 15.28
CA PRO A 600 23.70 0.72 15.99
C PRO A 600 25.06 0.15 15.53
N GLU A 601 25.80 -0.42 16.47
CA GLU A 601 27.08 -1.08 16.20
C GLU A 601 26.92 -2.21 15.18
N ASN A 602 25.80 -2.94 15.27
CA ASN A 602 25.44 -4.01 14.36
C ASN A 602 24.21 -3.59 13.58
N ARG A 603 24.24 -3.74 12.28
CA ARG A 603 23.11 -3.59 11.38
C ARG A 603 22.88 -4.88 10.63
N TYR A 604 21.61 -5.21 10.41
CA TYR A 604 21.20 -6.39 9.68
C TYR A 604 20.23 -5.99 8.60
N THR A 605 20.26 -6.71 7.49
CA THR A 605 19.29 -6.57 6.40
C THR A 605 18.78 -7.93 5.96
N THR A 606 17.61 -7.94 5.39
CA THR A 606 17.10 -9.03 4.58
C THR A 606 16.53 -8.46 3.30
N ASP A 607 16.36 -9.25 2.27
CA ASP A 607 15.41 -8.93 1.22
C ASP A 607 13.99 -9.14 1.77
N TYR A 608 12.94 -8.82 1.00
CA TYR A 608 11.55 -9.05 1.41
C TYR A 608 11.19 -10.52 1.57
N GLY A 609 12.18 -11.36 1.78
CA GLY A 609 12.08 -12.80 1.91
C GLY A 609 11.89 -13.49 0.57
N LEU A 610 12.05 -14.80 0.61
CA LEU A 610 11.63 -15.65 -0.49
C LEU A 610 10.11 -15.73 -0.43
N GLU A 611 9.45 -15.01 -1.31
CA GLU A 611 8.03 -15.13 -1.50
C GLU A 611 7.72 -16.39 -2.27
N TRP A 612 6.96 -17.27 -1.65
CA TRP A 612 6.48 -18.50 -2.29
C TRP A 612 4.97 -18.48 -2.40
N PRO A 613 4.42 -17.77 -3.42
CA PRO A 613 3.01 -17.91 -3.72
C PRO A 613 2.71 -19.38 -4.02
N GLY A 614 1.75 -19.94 -3.29
CA GLY A 614 1.42 -21.36 -3.39
C GLY A 614 2.30 -22.30 -2.57
N LEU A 615 3.02 -21.81 -1.55
CA LEU A 615 3.65 -22.66 -0.55
C LEU A 615 2.62 -23.44 0.27
N LEU A 616 1.55 -22.74 0.69
CA LEU A 616 0.42 -23.35 1.36
C LEU A 616 -0.54 -24.00 0.35
N GLY A 617 -1.40 -24.89 0.86
CA GLY A 617 -2.54 -25.37 0.11
C GLY A 617 -3.58 -24.28 -0.18
N PRO A 618 -4.47 -24.51 -1.18
CA PRO A 618 -5.54 -23.56 -1.46
C PRO A 618 -6.57 -23.51 -0.30
N PRO A 619 -7.38 -22.43 -0.21
CA PRO A 619 -7.51 -21.35 -1.19
C PRO A 619 -6.43 -20.26 -1.04
N TRP A 620 -5.75 -19.89 -2.13
CA TRP A 620 -4.67 -18.91 -2.09
C TRP A 620 -5.13 -17.45 -2.10
N SER A 621 -6.34 -17.20 -2.57
CA SER A 621 -6.94 -15.88 -2.60
C SER A 621 -8.46 -15.95 -2.49
N SER A 622 -9.04 -15.01 -1.76
CA SER A 622 -10.49 -15.02 -1.48
C SER A 622 -11.04 -13.60 -1.30
N VAL A 623 -12.35 -13.46 -1.46
CA VAL A 623 -13.11 -12.38 -0.84
C VAL A 623 -13.64 -12.89 0.49
N VAL A 624 -13.40 -12.15 1.56
CA VAL A 624 -13.89 -12.42 2.92
C VAL A 624 -14.85 -11.31 3.31
N ALA A 625 -16.05 -11.64 3.70
CA ALA A 625 -17.07 -10.69 4.17
C ALA A 625 -17.22 -10.76 5.69
N TYR A 626 -17.02 -9.65 6.37
CA TYR A 626 -17.28 -9.48 7.78
C TYR A 626 -18.63 -8.80 8.01
N ASP A 627 -19.43 -9.37 8.88
CA ASP A 627 -20.57 -8.68 9.50
C ASP A 627 -20.10 -8.11 10.85
N LEU A 628 -19.84 -6.82 10.89
CA LEU A 628 -19.33 -6.15 12.09
C LEU A 628 -20.44 -5.80 13.10
N ASN A 629 -21.72 -6.04 12.79
CA ASN A 629 -22.78 -5.96 13.79
C ASN A 629 -22.67 -7.10 14.79
N ILE A 630 -22.24 -8.27 14.34
CA ILE A 630 -22.09 -9.48 15.18
C ILE A 630 -20.62 -9.85 15.43
N GLY A 631 -19.66 -9.23 14.74
CA GLY A 631 -18.25 -9.51 14.87
C GLY A 631 -17.83 -10.88 14.35
N ALA A 632 -18.28 -11.25 13.15
CA ALA A 632 -18.00 -12.55 12.55
C ALA A 632 -17.74 -12.47 11.04
N ILE A 633 -17.03 -13.46 10.51
CA ILE A 633 -16.97 -13.71 9.06
C ILE A 633 -18.32 -14.30 8.65
N LYS A 634 -19.02 -13.60 7.75
CA LYS A 634 -20.31 -14.04 7.20
C LYS A 634 -20.10 -15.10 6.13
N TRP A 635 -19.13 -14.90 5.26
CA TRP A 635 -18.75 -15.84 4.22
C TRP A 635 -17.31 -15.59 3.72
N ARG A 636 -16.72 -16.61 3.12
CA ARG A 636 -15.45 -16.56 2.38
C ARG A 636 -15.65 -17.20 1.02
N LYS A 637 -15.23 -16.54 -0.06
CA LYS A 637 -15.31 -17.04 -1.43
C LYS A 637 -13.96 -16.95 -2.13
N PRO A 638 -13.36 -18.09 -2.53
CA PRO A 638 -12.17 -18.07 -3.36
C PRO A 638 -12.43 -17.35 -4.69
N VAL A 639 -11.44 -16.55 -5.14
CA VAL A 639 -11.46 -15.80 -6.41
C VAL A 639 -10.12 -15.93 -7.12
N GLY A 640 -10.16 -15.96 -8.46
CA GLY A 640 -9.02 -16.29 -9.30
C GLY A 640 -8.95 -17.77 -9.62
N GLU A 641 -8.16 -18.11 -10.62
CA GLU A 641 -7.93 -19.48 -11.07
C GLU A 641 -6.43 -19.75 -11.12
N ASP A 642 -6.03 -20.91 -10.62
CA ASP A 642 -4.67 -21.41 -10.79
C ASP A 642 -4.62 -22.45 -11.90
N SER A 643 -3.75 -22.22 -12.89
CA SER A 643 -3.51 -23.15 -13.99
C SER A 643 -2.33 -24.09 -13.73
N THR A 644 -1.57 -23.83 -12.70
CA THR A 644 -0.30 -24.56 -12.44
C THR A 644 -0.52 -25.82 -11.60
N PHE A 645 -1.19 -25.66 -10.45
CA PHE A 645 -1.37 -26.74 -9.49
C PHE A 645 -2.73 -27.44 -9.61
N THR A 646 -3.80 -26.66 -9.70
CA THR A 646 -5.18 -27.17 -9.61
C THR A 646 -5.84 -27.39 -10.96
N LYS A 647 -5.18 -27.04 -12.06
CA LYS A 647 -5.71 -27.17 -13.44
C LYS A 647 -7.06 -26.47 -13.64
N GLY A 648 -7.26 -25.32 -12.98
CA GLY A 648 -8.46 -24.51 -13.12
C GLY A 648 -9.58 -24.82 -12.13
N ASP A 649 -9.28 -25.41 -10.99
CA ASP A 649 -10.27 -25.50 -9.89
C ASP A 649 -10.66 -24.09 -9.43
N LYS A 650 -11.93 -23.75 -9.64
CA LYS A 650 -12.49 -22.44 -9.31
C LYS A 650 -12.59 -22.16 -7.79
N ASN A 651 -12.38 -23.17 -6.96
CA ASN A 651 -12.41 -23.03 -5.50
C ASN A 651 -11.00 -22.90 -4.90
N SER A 652 -9.97 -22.93 -5.73
CA SER A 652 -8.58 -22.81 -5.26
C SER A 652 -8.11 -21.37 -5.04
N GLY A 653 -8.75 -20.38 -5.69
CA GLY A 653 -8.12 -19.09 -5.83
C GLY A 653 -6.84 -19.15 -6.68
N ALA A 654 -6.04 -18.10 -6.66
CA ALA A 654 -4.76 -18.07 -7.38
C ALA A 654 -3.63 -17.57 -6.48
N PRO A 655 -2.45 -18.20 -6.50
CA PRO A 655 -1.30 -17.71 -5.74
C PRO A 655 -0.96 -16.25 -6.11
N GLY A 656 -0.94 -15.35 -5.12
CA GLY A 656 -0.79 -13.90 -5.34
C GLY A 656 -1.95 -13.27 -6.11
N GLY A 657 -3.13 -13.90 -6.13
CA GLY A 657 -4.24 -13.58 -7.01
C GLY A 657 -4.95 -12.27 -6.75
N THR A 658 -4.85 -11.73 -5.55
CA THR A 658 -5.56 -10.52 -5.13
C THR A 658 -4.63 -9.34 -4.83
N LEU A 659 -3.33 -9.52 -4.94
CA LEU A 659 -2.38 -8.44 -4.71
C LEU A 659 -2.65 -7.27 -5.67
N ARG A 660 -2.86 -6.08 -5.10
CA ARG A 660 -3.14 -4.83 -5.84
C ARG A 660 -4.41 -4.87 -6.69
N LYS A 661 -5.34 -5.76 -6.37
CA LYS A 661 -6.68 -5.84 -6.95
C LYS A 661 -7.67 -5.02 -6.12
N GLY A 662 -8.86 -4.81 -6.65
CA GLY A 662 -9.86 -4.00 -5.98
C GLY A 662 -11.27 -4.55 -6.08
N MET A 663 -12.16 -3.91 -5.33
CA MET A 663 -13.59 -4.24 -5.29
C MET A 663 -14.43 -2.98 -5.40
N VAL A 664 -15.69 -3.17 -5.81
CA VAL A 664 -16.78 -2.20 -5.68
C VAL A 664 -17.98 -2.91 -5.09
N VAL A 665 -18.59 -2.30 -4.07
CA VAL A 665 -19.83 -2.78 -3.44
C VAL A 665 -20.98 -1.90 -3.89
N THR A 666 -22.15 -2.49 -4.14
CA THR A 666 -23.33 -1.75 -4.59
C THR A 666 -24.50 -1.85 -3.60
N SER A 667 -25.36 -0.83 -3.58
CA SER A 667 -26.61 -0.84 -2.82
C SER A 667 -27.57 -1.97 -3.22
N THR A 668 -27.43 -2.49 -4.44
CA THR A 668 -28.21 -3.62 -4.97
C THR A 668 -27.71 -5.00 -4.49
N GLY A 669 -26.68 -5.01 -3.63
CA GLY A 669 -26.16 -6.24 -3.02
C GLY A 669 -25.19 -7.02 -3.90
N LEU A 670 -24.43 -6.34 -4.75
CA LEU A 670 -23.35 -6.92 -5.54
C LEU A 670 -21.97 -6.52 -4.96
N VAL A 671 -21.02 -7.43 -5.04
CA VAL A 671 -19.59 -7.16 -4.82
C VAL A 671 -18.86 -7.50 -6.10
N PHE A 672 -18.44 -6.47 -6.83
CA PHE A 672 -17.53 -6.64 -7.97
C PHE A 672 -16.11 -6.78 -7.46
N ALA A 673 -15.40 -7.83 -7.87
CA ALA A 673 -14.03 -8.10 -7.46
C ALA A 673 -13.17 -8.44 -8.67
N THR A 674 -11.96 -7.88 -8.73
CA THR A 674 -10.96 -8.24 -9.72
C THR A 674 -9.94 -9.23 -9.15
N ALA A 675 -9.42 -10.14 -9.98
CA ALA A 675 -8.43 -11.12 -9.60
C ALA A 675 -7.41 -11.35 -10.71
N LYS A 676 -6.37 -12.13 -10.43
CA LYS A 676 -5.30 -12.51 -11.36
C LYS A 676 -5.88 -13.13 -12.63
N GLY A 677 -5.16 -12.98 -13.75
CA GLY A 677 -5.57 -13.51 -15.05
C GLY A 677 -6.68 -12.71 -15.73
N GLY A 678 -6.88 -11.46 -15.36
CA GLY A 678 -7.93 -10.59 -15.91
C GLY A 678 -9.35 -10.95 -15.47
N LYS A 679 -9.48 -11.76 -14.44
CA LYS A 679 -10.79 -12.19 -13.93
C LYS A 679 -11.52 -11.03 -13.26
N VAL A 680 -12.82 -10.92 -13.54
CA VAL A 680 -13.77 -10.02 -12.89
C VAL A 680 -14.98 -10.84 -12.47
N TYR A 681 -15.35 -10.71 -11.20
CA TYR A 681 -16.49 -11.41 -10.61
C TYR A 681 -17.54 -10.41 -10.14
N ALA A 682 -18.81 -10.78 -10.24
CA ALA A 682 -19.90 -10.20 -9.46
C ALA A 682 -20.38 -11.25 -8.46
N LEU A 683 -20.17 -10.97 -7.18
CA LEU A 683 -20.56 -11.84 -6.08
C LEU A 683 -21.82 -11.31 -5.44
N ASP A 684 -22.65 -12.21 -4.95
CA ASP A 684 -23.75 -11.88 -4.05
C ASP A 684 -23.19 -11.41 -2.70
N ALA A 685 -23.54 -10.20 -2.29
CA ALA A 685 -23.04 -9.60 -1.04
C ALA A 685 -23.53 -10.35 0.22
N ASP A 686 -24.64 -11.10 0.13
CA ASP A 686 -25.24 -11.79 1.28
C ASP A 686 -24.59 -13.14 1.57
N HIS A 687 -24.13 -13.88 0.54
CA HIS A 687 -23.62 -15.26 0.72
C HIS A 687 -22.38 -15.60 -0.14
N GLY A 688 -21.84 -14.64 -0.90
CA GLY A 688 -20.61 -14.82 -1.68
C GLY A 688 -20.77 -15.69 -2.94
N GLY A 689 -21.99 -16.00 -3.36
CA GLY A 689 -22.25 -16.76 -4.60
C GLY A 689 -21.81 -15.96 -5.83
N ILE A 690 -21.14 -16.60 -6.80
CA ILE A 690 -20.80 -15.98 -8.08
C ILE A 690 -22.06 -15.88 -8.92
N LEU A 691 -22.52 -14.66 -9.22
CA LEU A 691 -23.66 -14.36 -10.07
C LEU A 691 -23.23 -14.15 -11.53
N TRP A 692 -22.02 -13.65 -11.73
CA TRP A 692 -21.45 -13.41 -13.05
C TRP A 692 -19.94 -13.38 -12.96
N GLU A 693 -19.28 -13.85 -14.02
CA GLU A 693 -17.83 -13.77 -14.19
C GLU A 693 -17.46 -13.48 -15.64
N THR A 694 -16.37 -12.77 -15.83
CA THR A 694 -15.75 -12.57 -17.15
C THR A 694 -14.24 -12.54 -17.05
N THR A 695 -13.58 -12.66 -18.19
CA THR A 695 -12.12 -12.55 -18.30
C THR A 695 -11.81 -11.44 -19.29
N LEU A 696 -11.11 -10.42 -18.83
CA LEU A 696 -10.61 -9.34 -19.67
C LEU A 696 -9.47 -9.86 -20.56
N SER A 697 -9.32 -9.28 -21.75
CA SER A 697 -8.25 -9.63 -22.71
C SER A 697 -6.84 -9.40 -22.14
N HIS A 698 -6.72 -8.52 -21.14
CA HIS A 698 -5.48 -8.21 -20.45
C HIS A 698 -5.73 -8.13 -18.95
N GLU A 699 -4.73 -8.50 -18.16
CA GLU A 699 -4.84 -8.41 -16.71
C GLU A 699 -4.86 -6.94 -16.27
N SER A 700 -5.93 -6.55 -15.56
CA SER A 700 -6.00 -5.24 -14.92
C SER A 700 -5.34 -5.28 -13.54
N ASN A 701 -4.47 -4.31 -13.28
CA ASN A 701 -3.97 -3.98 -11.95
C ASN A 701 -4.54 -2.64 -11.44
N ALA A 702 -5.40 -1.99 -12.22
CA ALA A 702 -6.17 -0.83 -11.80
C ALA A 702 -7.36 -1.28 -10.93
N GLN A 703 -7.80 -0.40 -10.06
CA GLN A 703 -8.93 -0.68 -9.19
C GLN A 703 -10.23 -0.32 -9.89
N PRO A 704 -11.29 -1.14 -9.76
CA PRO A 704 -12.55 -0.88 -10.41
C PRO A 704 -13.24 0.38 -9.85
N ALA A 705 -14.06 1.00 -10.67
CA ALA A 705 -14.89 2.15 -10.33
C ALA A 705 -16.30 1.94 -10.91
N MET A 706 -17.30 2.62 -10.32
CA MET A 706 -18.65 2.65 -10.87
C MET A 706 -19.15 4.09 -10.99
N PHE A 707 -19.95 4.34 -12.01
CA PHE A 707 -20.59 5.64 -12.20
C PHE A 707 -21.92 5.49 -12.94
N GLU A 708 -22.74 6.52 -12.87
CA GLU A 708 -24.02 6.61 -13.57
C GLU A 708 -24.09 7.88 -14.42
N ILE A 709 -24.47 7.74 -15.66
CA ILE A 709 -24.73 8.87 -16.55
C ILE A 709 -26.04 8.63 -17.30
N LYS A 710 -26.94 9.62 -17.24
CA LYS A 710 -28.25 9.59 -17.88
C LYS A 710 -29.08 8.33 -17.52
N GLY A 711 -29.00 7.89 -16.27
CA GLY A 711 -29.70 6.71 -15.75
C GLY A 711 -29.10 5.38 -16.20
N LYS A 712 -27.93 5.37 -16.86
CA LYS A 712 -27.19 4.16 -17.23
C LYS A 712 -25.95 4.02 -16.36
N GLN A 713 -25.79 2.86 -15.73
CA GLN A 713 -24.66 2.53 -14.87
C GLN A 713 -23.57 1.82 -15.64
N TYR A 714 -22.34 2.08 -15.23
CA TYR A 714 -21.12 1.53 -15.84
C TYR A 714 -20.16 1.05 -14.75
N LEU A 715 -19.55 -0.10 -14.99
CA LEU A 715 -18.38 -0.60 -14.26
C LEU A 715 -17.13 -0.35 -15.12
N VAL A 716 -16.06 0.20 -14.53
CA VAL A 716 -14.79 0.50 -15.19
C VAL A 716 -13.69 -0.36 -14.59
#